data_85496c73210461c6a3b7fcec6b6646a5
#
_entry.id   85496c73210461c6a3b7fcec6b6646a5
#
_cell.length_a   1.000
_cell.length_b   1.000
_cell.length_c   1.000
_cell.angle_alpha   90.00
_cell.angle_beta   90.00
_cell.angle_gamma   90.00
#
_symmetry.space_group_name_H-M   'P 1'
#
loop_
_entity.id
_entity.type
_entity.pdbx_description
1 polymer ?
#
loop_
_entity_poly.entity_id
_entity_poly.type
_entity_poly.pdbx_seq_one_letter_code
_entity_poly.pdbx_strand_id
1 'polypeptide(L)'
;LLASCSEGPTKQMPYNQGINVIPTPVSLVLNEGSFKLNKNTAFSVSTPEAKTVAEYFATQMNLATGYQITVSDKAASNGITLAIDEALDVNDEGYTLDVTPQGVTVKAKTPQGLFYGMQTFMQLLPAEIQSPAVVNGIAWTASCVTVKDEPRFEYRGIMLDPCRHFIPVENVKKHLDVLALFKINRMHWHLTDDQGWRIEIKKYPKLTEVGSKRIDGEGTEYSGFYTQDQIKEVVKYAADRFITIVPEIELPGHELAAISAYPELSCKGEPTTPRIIWGVEDIVLCAGKEKTFEFLQDVFDEVAPLFPSEYIHIGGDECPKSSWKECPLCQKRIREEGLKADKNHSAEEKLQSYFVQRMEKYLSDKHGKKIIGWDEILEGGLAPSATVMSWRGEEGGIAAANMGHEAIMTPGSGGMYIDQFQGDPKIEPVSIGGYDPLSRVYAYNPTPDTLVATGKANLIKGVQTNLWSEYMYNTDLLEYRAYPRVLALAEIGWTPLARKDYKDFERRLDNALVRLDKLNINYHIPQPEQPNGSCDFVAFTDKASLEFKTTRPVKVVYTIDGTEPTPESTAYSAPIEFTESGVLKIRSVLPSGKMSKTRTITVEKQALAPAKEVAKTTPGLEMQVTDGMFLNSSKLGDVKEWKKSVIKDLREITSVVKSSESMRGVKQYAAIATGY
;
A
#
# COMPACT_ATOMS: atom_id res chain seq x y z
N LEU A 1 -16.79 -54.33 -16.71
CA LEU A 1 -17.21 -53.63 -15.50
C LEU A 1 -16.55 -52.25 -15.53
N LEU A 2 -17.26 -51.24 -16.09
CA LEU A 2 -16.91 -49.84 -16.02
C LEU A 2 -17.35 -49.33 -14.63
N ALA A 3 -16.38 -49.09 -13.74
CA ALA A 3 -16.64 -48.35 -12.51
C ALA A 3 -16.96 -46.90 -12.84
N SER A 4 -18.21 -46.52 -12.80
CA SER A 4 -18.63 -45.12 -12.75
C SER A 4 -18.23 -44.56 -11.38
N CYS A 5 -17.17 -43.79 -11.34
CA CYS A 5 -16.89 -42.91 -10.19
C CYS A 5 -17.97 -41.83 -10.16
N SER A 6 -18.99 -42.04 -9.37
CA SER A 6 -19.92 -40.96 -8.98
C SER A 6 -19.13 -39.99 -8.12
N GLU A 7 -18.82 -38.78 -8.67
CA GLU A 7 -18.36 -37.66 -7.87
C GLU A 7 -19.42 -37.40 -6.77
N GLY A 8 -19.08 -37.68 -5.51
CA GLY A 8 -19.94 -37.34 -4.38
C GLY A 8 -20.23 -35.85 -4.32
N PRO A 9 -21.28 -35.38 -3.65
CA PRO A 9 -21.61 -33.97 -3.56
C PRO A 9 -20.42 -33.22 -2.97
N THR A 10 -19.84 -32.30 -3.75
CA THR A 10 -18.75 -31.43 -3.33
C THR A 10 -19.21 -30.61 -2.13
N LYS A 11 -18.55 -30.76 -0.99
CA LYS A 11 -18.86 -30.01 0.22
C LYS A 11 -18.69 -28.51 -0.07
N GLN A 12 -19.79 -27.75 0.02
CA GLN A 12 -19.75 -26.32 -0.16
C GLN A 12 -18.89 -25.70 0.95
N MET A 13 -17.79 -25.05 0.58
CA MET A 13 -16.88 -24.44 1.53
C MET A 13 -17.49 -23.16 2.14
N PRO A 14 -17.28 -22.89 3.43
CA PRO A 14 -17.89 -21.73 4.12
C PRO A 14 -17.60 -20.38 3.44
N TYR A 15 -16.45 -20.25 2.79
CA TYR A 15 -16.05 -19.02 2.08
C TYR A 15 -16.60 -18.91 0.65
N ASN A 16 -17.33 -19.92 0.15
CA ASN A 16 -17.92 -19.94 -1.20
C ASN A 16 -19.45 -19.73 -1.18
N GLN A 17 -19.98 -19.02 -0.19
CA GLN A 17 -21.42 -18.76 -0.09
C GLN A 17 -21.79 -17.46 -0.82
N GLY A 18 -22.81 -17.53 -1.69
CA GLY A 18 -23.31 -16.38 -2.43
C GLY A 18 -22.36 -15.90 -3.53
N ILE A 19 -22.58 -14.69 -4.01
CA ILE A 19 -21.72 -14.03 -4.99
C ILE A 19 -20.59 -13.32 -4.27
N ASN A 20 -19.34 -13.64 -4.64
CA ASN A 20 -18.12 -13.18 -3.95
C ASN A 20 -17.22 -12.30 -4.83
N VAL A 21 -17.81 -11.46 -5.69
CA VAL A 21 -17.07 -10.57 -6.59
C VAL A 21 -16.62 -9.31 -5.85
N ILE A 22 -15.33 -9.00 -5.92
CA ILE A 22 -14.72 -7.73 -5.49
C ILE A 22 -13.94 -7.15 -6.68
N PRO A 23 -14.15 -5.88 -7.05
CA PRO A 23 -15.14 -4.93 -6.54
C PRO A 23 -16.59 -5.26 -6.95
N THR A 24 -17.56 -4.75 -6.19
CA THR A 24 -18.99 -4.90 -6.49
C THR A 24 -19.33 -4.23 -7.81
N PRO A 25 -19.96 -4.95 -8.77
CA PRO A 25 -20.38 -4.38 -10.03
C PRO A 25 -21.49 -3.33 -9.90
N VAL A 26 -21.59 -2.44 -10.88
CA VAL A 26 -22.69 -1.45 -11.01
C VAL A 26 -24.04 -2.16 -10.98
N SER A 27 -24.19 -3.25 -11.73
CA SER A 27 -25.40 -4.08 -11.75
C SER A 27 -25.02 -5.55 -11.86
N LEU A 28 -25.59 -6.37 -10.99
CA LEU A 28 -25.50 -7.82 -11.03
C LEU A 28 -26.85 -8.42 -10.68
N VAL A 29 -27.40 -9.21 -11.58
CA VAL A 29 -28.66 -9.96 -11.40
C VAL A 29 -28.32 -11.44 -11.36
N LEU A 30 -28.70 -12.11 -10.27
CA LEU A 30 -28.59 -13.57 -10.13
C LEU A 30 -29.72 -14.24 -10.90
N ASN A 31 -29.36 -15.19 -11.78
CA ASN A 31 -30.30 -16.00 -12.57
C ASN A 31 -30.31 -17.45 -12.07
N GLU A 32 -31.29 -18.23 -12.48
CA GLU A 32 -31.35 -19.65 -12.15
C GLU A 32 -30.31 -20.48 -12.91
N GLY A 33 -29.73 -21.47 -12.24
CA GLY A 33 -28.76 -22.39 -12.81
C GLY A 33 -27.30 -22.04 -12.59
N SER A 34 -26.45 -22.80 -13.24
CA SER A 34 -24.98 -22.59 -13.19
C SER A 34 -24.33 -23.04 -14.50
N PHE A 35 -23.27 -22.32 -14.88
CA PHE A 35 -22.33 -22.75 -15.91
C PHE A 35 -21.35 -23.75 -15.32
N LYS A 36 -21.05 -24.82 -16.06
CA LYS A 36 -20.07 -25.84 -15.66
C LYS A 36 -18.84 -25.78 -16.58
N LEU A 37 -17.73 -25.27 -16.04
CA LEU A 37 -16.43 -25.33 -16.70
C LEU A 37 -15.96 -26.80 -16.74
N ASN A 38 -15.64 -27.33 -17.90
CA ASN A 38 -15.23 -28.72 -18.08
C ASN A 38 -14.23 -28.87 -19.24
N LYS A 39 -13.77 -30.09 -19.52
CA LYS A 39 -12.76 -30.38 -20.56
C LYS A 39 -13.19 -30.03 -22.00
N ASN A 40 -14.47 -29.80 -22.24
CA ASN A 40 -15.00 -29.41 -23.56
C ASN A 40 -15.19 -27.90 -23.66
N THR A 41 -14.90 -27.13 -22.61
CA THR A 41 -14.95 -25.67 -22.63
C THR A 41 -13.87 -25.13 -23.57
N ALA A 42 -14.23 -24.15 -24.39
CA ALA A 42 -13.31 -23.44 -25.26
C ALA A 42 -13.68 -21.97 -25.38
N PHE A 43 -12.71 -21.12 -25.63
CA PHE A 43 -12.96 -19.72 -25.97
C PHE A 43 -13.30 -19.54 -27.44
N SER A 44 -14.27 -18.66 -27.70
CA SER A 44 -14.62 -18.15 -29.01
C SER A 44 -14.34 -16.65 -29.07
N VAL A 45 -13.54 -16.21 -30.06
CA VAL A 45 -13.11 -14.81 -30.17
C VAL A 45 -13.18 -14.36 -31.63
N SER A 46 -13.50 -13.09 -31.88
CA SER A 46 -13.63 -12.54 -33.22
C SER A 46 -12.50 -11.61 -33.66
N THR A 47 -11.66 -11.17 -32.71
CA THR A 47 -10.56 -10.22 -33.01
C THR A 47 -9.25 -10.71 -32.38
N PRO A 48 -8.07 -10.28 -32.92
CA PRO A 48 -6.77 -10.61 -32.36
C PRO A 48 -6.60 -10.12 -30.90
N GLU A 49 -7.16 -8.96 -30.58
CA GLU A 49 -7.07 -8.35 -29.24
C GLU A 49 -7.88 -9.18 -28.22
N ALA A 50 -9.10 -9.59 -28.59
CA ALA A 50 -9.92 -10.50 -27.76
C ALA A 50 -9.23 -11.86 -27.60
N LYS A 51 -8.49 -12.33 -28.63
CA LYS A 51 -7.70 -13.57 -28.55
C LYS A 51 -6.60 -13.49 -27.48
N THR A 52 -5.86 -12.40 -27.42
CA THR A 52 -4.82 -12.19 -26.39
C THR A 52 -5.41 -12.27 -24.99
N VAL A 53 -6.56 -11.65 -24.75
CA VAL A 53 -7.27 -11.74 -23.47
C VAL A 53 -7.71 -13.18 -23.18
N ALA A 54 -8.30 -13.86 -24.16
CA ALA A 54 -8.74 -15.26 -23.99
C ALA A 54 -7.57 -16.21 -23.69
N GLU A 55 -6.42 -16.04 -24.35
CA GLU A 55 -5.23 -16.86 -24.12
C GLU A 55 -4.67 -16.69 -22.70
N TYR A 56 -4.69 -15.45 -22.17
CA TYR A 56 -4.31 -15.18 -20.78
C TYR A 56 -5.17 -16.00 -19.80
N PHE A 57 -6.51 -15.94 -19.91
CA PHE A 57 -7.40 -16.64 -19.01
C PHE A 57 -7.45 -18.16 -19.26
N ALA A 58 -7.34 -18.62 -20.51
CA ALA A 58 -7.23 -20.04 -20.81
C ALA A 58 -5.99 -20.65 -20.15
N THR A 59 -4.86 -19.94 -20.15
CA THR A 59 -3.63 -20.37 -19.46
C THR A 59 -3.87 -20.53 -17.95
N GLN A 60 -4.47 -19.55 -17.29
CA GLN A 60 -4.76 -19.64 -15.85
C GLN A 60 -5.73 -20.77 -15.52
N MET A 61 -6.80 -20.90 -16.28
CA MET A 61 -7.77 -22.00 -16.08
C MET A 61 -7.13 -23.37 -16.29
N ASN A 62 -6.26 -23.52 -17.31
CA ASN A 62 -5.57 -24.77 -17.57
C ASN A 62 -4.65 -25.18 -16.43
N LEU A 63 -3.94 -24.23 -15.82
CA LEU A 63 -3.08 -24.51 -14.65
C LEU A 63 -3.87 -25.12 -13.50
N ALA A 64 -5.01 -24.52 -13.13
CA ALA A 64 -5.79 -24.95 -11.98
C ALA A 64 -6.62 -26.20 -12.24
N THR A 65 -7.19 -26.34 -13.44
CA THR A 65 -8.12 -27.43 -13.78
C THR A 65 -7.47 -28.66 -14.36
N GLY A 66 -6.27 -28.51 -14.97
CA GLY A 66 -5.63 -29.55 -15.78
C GLY A 66 -6.33 -29.81 -17.13
N TYR A 67 -7.30 -28.93 -17.53
CA TYR A 67 -7.98 -29.03 -18.82
C TYR A 67 -7.09 -28.45 -19.93
N GLN A 68 -7.51 -28.65 -21.19
CA GLN A 68 -6.87 -28.06 -22.36
C GLN A 68 -7.87 -27.11 -23.05
N ILE A 69 -8.20 -26.03 -22.35
CA ILE A 69 -9.11 -25.00 -22.87
C ILE A 69 -8.41 -24.28 -24.00
N THR A 70 -8.97 -24.38 -25.20
CA THR A 70 -8.43 -23.78 -26.42
C THR A 70 -9.08 -22.46 -26.74
N VAL A 71 -8.41 -21.66 -27.59
CA VAL A 71 -8.92 -20.37 -28.10
C VAL A 71 -9.01 -20.45 -29.61
N SER A 72 -10.19 -20.16 -30.19
CA SER A 72 -10.41 -20.16 -31.61
C SER A 72 -11.48 -19.13 -32.02
N ASP A 73 -11.69 -18.97 -33.33
CA ASP A 73 -12.77 -18.16 -33.91
C ASP A 73 -14.10 -18.93 -34.07
N LYS A 74 -14.13 -20.22 -33.67
CA LYS A 74 -15.32 -21.09 -33.81
C LYS A 74 -16.12 -21.11 -32.53
N ALA A 75 -17.43 -21.03 -32.63
CA ALA A 75 -18.33 -21.20 -31.52
C ALA A 75 -18.22 -22.62 -30.92
N ALA A 76 -18.16 -22.71 -29.60
CA ALA A 76 -18.16 -23.95 -28.84
C ALA A 76 -19.52 -24.15 -28.14
N SER A 77 -19.97 -25.41 -28.02
CA SER A 77 -21.24 -25.75 -27.35
C SER A 77 -21.26 -25.48 -25.84
N ASN A 78 -20.08 -25.43 -25.23
CA ASN A 78 -19.85 -25.01 -23.83
C ASN A 78 -18.82 -23.88 -23.86
N GLY A 79 -19.17 -22.78 -24.55
CA GLY A 79 -18.22 -21.74 -24.94
C GLY A 79 -18.13 -20.59 -23.97
N ILE A 80 -16.96 -19.96 -23.95
CA ILE A 80 -16.72 -18.63 -23.38
C ILE A 80 -16.47 -17.70 -24.56
N THR A 81 -17.41 -16.79 -24.86
CA THR A 81 -17.32 -15.87 -25.98
C THR A 81 -16.83 -14.50 -25.52
N LEU A 82 -15.75 -14.01 -26.12
CA LEU A 82 -15.28 -12.64 -25.93
C LEU A 82 -15.52 -11.84 -27.22
N ALA A 83 -16.27 -10.75 -27.13
CA ALA A 83 -16.62 -9.93 -28.26
C ALA A 83 -16.36 -8.44 -28.00
N ILE A 84 -15.66 -7.79 -28.94
CA ILE A 84 -15.58 -6.33 -28.97
C ILE A 84 -16.88 -5.81 -29.60
N ASP A 85 -17.54 -4.88 -28.91
CA ASP A 85 -18.78 -4.23 -29.33
C ASP A 85 -18.67 -2.72 -29.00
N GLU A 86 -18.26 -1.95 -30.03
CA GLU A 86 -18.05 -0.50 -29.90
C GLU A 86 -19.34 0.28 -29.59
N ALA A 87 -20.50 -0.31 -29.87
CA ALA A 87 -21.80 0.31 -29.61
C ALA A 87 -22.32 0.06 -28.16
N LEU A 88 -21.61 -0.72 -27.38
CA LEU A 88 -22.01 -1.03 -26.00
C LEU A 88 -22.10 0.25 -25.14
N ASP A 89 -23.20 0.40 -24.40
CA ASP A 89 -23.42 1.57 -23.52
C ASP A 89 -22.69 1.37 -22.17
N VAL A 90 -21.36 1.49 -22.19
CA VAL A 90 -20.44 1.52 -21.05
C VAL A 90 -19.22 2.38 -21.40
N ASN A 91 -18.36 2.74 -20.44
CA ASN A 91 -17.08 3.39 -20.74
C ASN A 91 -16.04 2.38 -21.31
N ASP A 92 -14.84 2.83 -21.62
CA ASP A 92 -13.80 2.00 -22.27
C ASP A 92 -13.32 0.83 -21.39
N GLU A 93 -13.42 0.95 -20.07
CA GLU A 93 -13.09 -0.13 -19.13
C GLU A 93 -14.32 -1.00 -18.76
N GLY A 94 -15.51 -0.61 -19.22
CA GLY A 94 -16.76 -1.27 -18.89
C GLY A 94 -17.02 -2.52 -19.73
N TYR A 95 -17.94 -3.35 -19.28
CA TYR A 95 -18.31 -4.61 -19.92
C TYR A 95 -19.74 -5.05 -19.57
N THR A 96 -20.26 -5.98 -20.34
CA THR A 96 -21.37 -6.86 -19.94
C THR A 96 -20.87 -8.30 -19.83
N LEU A 97 -21.43 -9.04 -18.89
CA LEU A 97 -21.16 -10.46 -18.68
C LEU A 97 -22.48 -11.20 -18.47
N ASP A 98 -22.76 -12.16 -19.36
CA ASP A 98 -23.87 -13.08 -19.24
C ASP A 98 -23.34 -14.50 -19.02
N VAL A 99 -23.70 -15.10 -17.89
CA VAL A 99 -23.42 -16.49 -17.56
C VAL A 99 -24.72 -17.28 -17.59
N THR A 100 -24.77 -18.27 -18.46
CA THR A 100 -25.92 -19.19 -18.62
C THR A 100 -25.46 -20.63 -18.50
N PRO A 101 -26.34 -21.61 -18.33
CA PRO A 101 -25.96 -23.04 -18.33
C PRO A 101 -25.28 -23.49 -19.63
N GLN A 102 -25.51 -22.79 -20.75
CA GLN A 102 -25.02 -23.14 -22.08
C GLN A 102 -23.68 -22.47 -22.42
N GLY A 103 -23.33 -21.38 -21.74
CA GLY A 103 -22.10 -20.66 -22.03
C GLY A 103 -21.97 -19.34 -21.31
N VAL A 104 -20.85 -18.69 -21.54
CA VAL A 104 -20.49 -17.38 -20.99
C VAL A 104 -20.25 -16.41 -22.14
N THR A 105 -20.77 -15.20 -22.04
CA THR A 105 -20.53 -14.13 -23.02
C THR A 105 -20.04 -12.88 -22.31
N VAL A 106 -18.87 -12.38 -22.71
CA VAL A 106 -18.33 -11.09 -22.28
C VAL A 106 -18.28 -10.17 -23.47
N LYS A 107 -18.86 -8.97 -23.36
CA LYS A 107 -18.77 -7.92 -24.36
C LYS A 107 -18.21 -6.66 -23.74
N ALA A 108 -17.36 -5.95 -24.48
CA ALA A 108 -16.78 -4.68 -24.08
C ALA A 108 -16.40 -3.86 -25.30
N LYS A 109 -16.20 -2.55 -25.14
CA LYS A 109 -15.68 -1.68 -26.21
C LYS A 109 -14.21 -1.94 -26.50
N THR A 110 -13.44 -2.35 -25.49
CA THR A 110 -11.98 -2.49 -25.55
C THR A 110 -11.52 -3.84 -25.02
N PRO A 111 -10.30 -4.27 -25.33
CA PRO A 111 -9.68 -5.44 -24.71
C PRO A 111 -9.58 -5.35 -23.19
N GLN A 112 -9.37 -4.14 -22.64
CA GLN A 112 -9.31 -3.90 -21.20
C GLN A 112 -10.65 -4.20 -20.52
N GLY A 113 -11.77 -3.76 -21.12
CA GLY A 113 -13.11 -4.10 -20.63
C GLY A 113 -13.38 -5.61 -20.67
N LEU A 114 -12.94 -6.32 -21.76
CA LEU A 114 -13.02 -7.78 -21.83
C LEU A 114 -12.22 -8.44 -20.70
N PHE A 115 -11.01 -7.94 -20.42
CA PHE A 115 -10.18 -8.44 -19.34
C PHE A 115 -10.87 -8.31 -17.98
N TYR A 116 -11.50 -7.17 -17.69
CA TYR A 116 -12.22 -6.96 -16.43
C TYR A 116 -13.51 -7.79 -16.32
N GLY A 117 -14.20 -7.99 -17.43
CA GLY A 117 -15.34 -8.92 -17.48
C GLY A 117 -14.92 -10.35 -17.17
N MET A 118 -13.79 -10.77 -17.71
CA MET A 118 -13.20 -12.08 -17.40
C MET A 118 -12.71 -12.18 -15.95
N GLN A 119 -12.12 -11.12 -15.36
CA GLN A 119 -11.79 -11.13 -13.94
C GLN A 119 -13.04 -11.34 -13.07
N THR A 120 -14.16 -10.73 -13.42
CA THR A 120 -15.45 -10.98 -12.75
C THR A 120 -15.89 -12.44 -12.91
N PHE A 121 -15.81 -13.00 -14.12
CA PHE A 121 -16.15 -14.41 -14.35
C PHE A 121 -15.24 -15.35 -13.54
N MET A 122 -13.94 -15.10 -13.50
CA MET A 122 -12.99 -15.88 -12.69
C MET A 122 -13.35 -15.84 -11.19
N GLN A 123 -13.88 -14.72 -10.70
CA GLN A 123 -14.33 -14.62 -9.31
C GLN A 123 -15.68 -15.31 -9.04
N LEU A 124 -16.48 -15.60 -10.05
CA LEU A 124 -17.69 -16.43 -9.94
C LEU A 124 -17.37 -17.93 -9.84
N LEU A 125 -16.20 -18.37 -10.32
CA LEU A 125 -15.69 -19.72 -10.14
C LEU A 125 -15.14 -19.91 -8.72
N PRO A 126 -15.02 -21.15 -8.22
CA PRO A 126 -14.35 -21.45 -6.95
C PRO A 126 -12.98 -20.77 -6.86
N ALA A 127 -12.61 -20.31 -5.65
CA ALA A 127 -11.35 -19.55 -5.44
C ALA A 127 -10.11 -20.35 -5.86
N GLU A 128 -10.18 -21.64 -5.85
CA GLU A 128 -9.16 -22.59 -6.30
C GLU A 128 -8.74 -22.40 -7.76
N ILE A 129 -9.55 -21.72 -8.59
CA ILE A 129 -9.20 -21.38 -9.98
C ILE A 129 -7.94 -20.49 -10.09
N GLN A 130 -7.55 -19.83 -9.01
CA GLN A 130 -6.30 -19.05 -8.95
C GLN A 130 -5.06 -19.92 -8.66
N SER A 131 -5.22 -21.25 -8.48
CA SER A 131 -4.09 -22.13 -8.19
C SER A 131 -3.10 -22.19 -9.36
N PRO A 132 -1.77 -22.07 -9.11
CA PRO A 132 -0.74 -22.27 -10.12
C PRO A 132 -0.52 -23.75 -10.46
N ALA A 133 -1.24 -24.66 -9.84
CA ALA A 133 -1.16 -26.11 -10.05
C ALA A 133 -2.54 -26.75 -10.01
N VAL A 134 -2.67 -27.94 -10.62
CA VAL A 134 -3.93 -28.67 -10.71
C VAL A 134 -4.51 -28.96 -9.34
N VAL A 135 -5.79 -28.63 -9.16
CA VAL A 135 -6.57 -28.93 -7.95
C VAL A 135 -7.65 -29.94 -8.29
N ASN A 136 -7.57 -31.10 -7.66
CA ASN A 136 -8.52 -32.18 -7.88
C ASN A 136 -9.76 -32.08 -6.95
N GLY A 137 -10.88 -32.65 -7.37
CA GLY A 137 -12.10 -32.74 -6.56
C GLY A 137 -12.91 -31.45 -6.45
N ILE A 138 -12.63 -30.44 -7.30
CA ILE A 138 -13.36 -29.18 -7.36
C ILE A 138 -14.41 -29.26 -8.46
N ALA A 139 -15.66 -28.93 -8.12
CA ALA A 139 -16.72 -28.66 -9.10
C ALA A 139 -16.55 -27.23 -9.63
N TRP A 140 -16.00 -27.09 -10.82
CA TRP A 140 -15.77 -25.79 -11.47
C TRP A 140 -17.08 -25.21 -12.02
N THR A 141 -17.88 -24.63 -11.12
CA THR A 141 -19.19 -24.07 -11.43
C THR A 141 -19.25 -22.58 -11.13
N ALA A 142 -19.89 -21.82 -11.99
CA ALA A 142 -20.20 -20.40 -11.78
C ALA A 142 -21.73 -20.23 -11.80
N SER A 143 -22.28 -19.47 -10.83
CA SER A 143 -23.71 -19.13 -10.84
C SER A 143 -24.06 -18.34 -12.10
N CYS A 144 -25.26 -18.58 -12.64
CA CYS A 144 -25.80 -17.81 -13.75
C CYS A 144 -26.08 -16.38 -13.30
N VAL A 145 -25.53 -15.40 -14.00
CA VAL A 145 -25.69 -13.97 -13.71
C VAL A 145 -25.77 -13.16 -15.00
N THR A 146 -26.39 -11.99 -14.92
CA THR A 146 -26.28 -10.91 -15.90
C THR A 146 -25.65 -9.73 -15.21
N VAL A 147 -24.52 -9.24 -15.72
CA VAL A 147 -23.75 -8.12 -15.19
C VAL A 147 -23.61 -7.02 -16.24
N LYS A 148 -23.82 -5.78 -15.85
CA LYS A 148 -23.37 -4.57 -16.56
C LYS A 148 -22.51 -3.79 -15.57
N ASP A 149 -21.27 -3.47 -15.96
CA ASP A 149 -20.28 -2.94 -15.03
C ASP A 149 -19.31 -1.98 -15.70
N GLU A 150 -18.86 -1.00 -14.94
CA GLU A 150 -17.82 -0.04 -15.33
C GLU A 150 -17.25 0.64 -14.08
N PRO A 151 -15.99 1.12 -14.11
CA PRO A 151 -15.39 1.75 -12.94
C PRO A 151 -15.97 3.14 -12.67
N ARG A 152 -16.02 3.50 -11.38
CA ARG A 152 -16.34 4.84 -10.91
C ARG A 152 -15.26 5.87 -11.25
N PHE A 153 -13.98 5.47 -11.18
CA PHE A 153 -12.82 6.33 -11.44
C PHE A 153 -11.89 5.67 -12.46
N GLU A 154 -11.27 6.50 -13.29
CA GLU A 154 -10.29 6.04 -14.30
C GLU A 154 -8.90 5.76 -13.71
N TYR A 155 -8.54 6.38 -12.56
CA TYR A 155 -7.28 6.13 -11.85
C TYR A 155 -7.57 5.36 -10.56
N ARG A 156 -7.08 4.13 -10.46
CA ARG A 156 -7.19 3.27 -9.29
C ARG A 156 -5.80 2.72 -9.01
N GLY A 157 -5.10 3.36 -8.06
CA GLY A 157 -3.65 3.21 -7.92
C GLY A 157 -3.18 2.65 -6.59
N ILE A 158 -2.00 2.04 -6.63
CA ILE A 158 -1.18 1.73 -5.47
C ILE A 158 0.23 2.27 -5.71
N MET A 159 0.84 2.89 -4.70
CA MET A 159 2.24 3.27 -4.73
C MET A 159 3.08 2.22 -4.01
N LEU A 160 4.19 1.82 -4.62
CA LEU A 160 5.24 0.98 -4.03
C LEU A 160 6.53 1.80 -3.89
N ASP A 161 7.13 1.75 -2.70
CA ASP A 161 8.38 2.43 -2.34
C ASP A 161 9.55 1.42 -2.25
N PRO A 162 10.32 1.19 -3.32
CA PRO A 162 11.55 0.42 -3.26
C PRO A 162 12.75 1.24 -2.72
N CYS A 163 12.58 2.54 -2.46
CA CYS A 163 13.69 3.41 -2.07
C CYS A 163 14.12 3.18 -0.63
N ARG A 164 13.17 3.13 0.31
CA ARG A 164 13.48 2.86 1.72
C ARG A 164 13.83 1.39 1.91
N HIS A 165 13.00 0.46 1.34
CA HIS A 165 13.37 -0.96 1.28
C HIS A 165 13.09 -1.53 -0.11
N PHE A 166 14.14 -2.10 -0.72
CA PHE A 166 14.10 -2.58 -2.10
C PHE A 166 13.13 -3.76 -2.28
N ILE A 167 12.33 -3.70 -3.33
CA ILE A 167 11.33 -4.71 -3.69
C ILE A 167 11.83 -5.46 -4.93
N PRO A 168 12.18 -6.75 -4.84
CA PRO A 168 12.63 -7.53 -6.00
C PRO A 168 11.57 -7.61 -7.11
N VAL A 169 12.02 -7.72 -8.38
CA VAL A 169 11.15 -7.77 -9.57
C VAL A 169 10.02 -8.80 -9.42
N GLU A 170 10.33 -10.01 -8.92
CA GLU A 170 9.33 -11.06 -8.77
C GLU A 170 8.23 -10.69 -7.76
N ASN A 171 8.57 -9.93 -6.72
CA ASN A 171 7.57 -9.43 -5.78
C ASN A 171 6.74 -8.30 -6.37
N VAL A 172 7.33 -7.40 -7.19
CA VAL A 172 6.56 -6.41 -7.95
C VAL A 172 5.55 -7.09 -8.86
N LYS A 173 5.96 -8.13 -9.62
CA LYS A 173 5.06 -8.92 -10.48
C LYS A 173 3.95 -9.61 -9.70
N LYS A 174 4.28 -10.16 -8.52
CA LYS A 174 3.30 -10.78 -7.62
C LYS A 174 2.21 -9.79 -7.18
N HIS A 175 2.60 -8.54 -6.87
CA HIS A 175 1.63 -7.48 -6.61
C HIS A 175 0.78 -7.17 -7.85
N LEU A 176 1.39 -7.05 -9.04
CA LEU A 176 0.67 -6.81 -10.30
C LEU A 176 -0.39 -7.89 -10.58
N ASP A 177 -0.15 -9.16 -10.25
CA ASP A 177 -1.14 -10.23 -10.38
C ASP A 177 -2.36 -9.98 -9.49
N VAL A 178 -2.16 -9.56 -8.24
CA VAL A 178 -3.26 -9.22 -7.32
C VAL A 178 -4.02 -7.98 -7.79
N LEU A 179 -3.29 -6.94 -8.20
CA LEU A 179 -3.89 -5.70 -8.72
C LEU A 179 -4.81 -5.98 -9.91
N ALA A 180 -4.34 -6.81 -10.86
CA ALA A 180 -5.11 -7.23 -12.03
C ALA A 180 -6.39 -7.98 -11.65
N LEU A 181 -6.30 -8.91 -10.69
CA LEU A 181 -7.45 -9.71 -10.23
C LEU A 181 -8.56 -8.81 -9.66
N PHE A 182 -8.21 -7.72 -8.99
CA PHE A 182 -9.15 -6.78 -8.38
C PHE A 182 -9.34 -5.47 -9.15
N LYS A 183 -8.99 -5.45 -10.46
CA LYS A 183 -9.24 -4.35 -11.40
C LYS A 183 -8.58 -3.01 -11.02
N ILE A 184 -7.46 -3.05 -10.32
CA ILE A 184 -6.60 -1.88 -10.10
C ILE A 184 -5.75 -1.70 -11.36
N ASN A 185 -5.66 -0.48 -11.88
CA ASN A 185 -5.09 -0.21 -13.19
C ASN A 185 -3.87 0.71 -13.19
N ARG A 186 -3.41 1.14 -12.02
CA ARG A 186 -2.21 1.98 -11.89
C ARG A 186 -1.30 1.44 -10.80
N MET A 187 -0.01 1.39 -11.09
CA MET A 187 1.05 1.20 -10.11
C MET A 187 1.99 2.41 -10.17
N HIS A 188 1.99 3.20 -9.14
CA HIS A 188 2.94 4.28 -8.92
C HIS A 188 4.22 3.68 -8.34
N TRP A 189 5.35 3.86 -9.04
CA TRP A 189 6.62 3.27 -8.68
C TRP A 189 7.59 4.35 -8.23
N HIS A 190 7.79 4.46 -6.92
CA HIS A 190 8.63 5.47 -6.28
C HIS A 190 10.11 5.07 -6.37
N LEU A 191 10.78 5.48 -7.46
CA LEU A 191 12.08 4.93 -7.87
C LEU A 191 13.29 5.69 -7.33
N THR A 192 13.09 6.88 -6.77
CA THR A 192 14.19 7.72 -6.23
C THR A 192 13.77 8.39 -4.94
N ASP A 193 14.68 8.45 -3.95
CA ASP A 193 14.51 9.12 -2.67
C ASP A 193 15.87 9.28 -1.96
N ASP A 194 15.92 9.97 -0.84
CA ASP A 194 17.12 10.22 -0.02
C ASP A 194 17.88 8.94 0.36
N GLN A 195 17.16 7.82 0.59
CA GLN A 195 17.73 6.55 1.05
C GLN A 195 18.18 5.63 -0.08
N GLY A 196 17.79 5.93 -1.31
CA GLY A 196 18.22 5.10 -2.43
C GLY A 196 17.66 5.51 -3.79
N TRP A 197 18.54 5.48 -4.77
CA TRP A 197 18.23 5.61 -6.20
C TRP A 197 18.05 4.21 -6.79
N ARG A 198 16.89 3.90 -7.38
CA ARG A 198 16.54 2.52 -7.73
C ARG A 198 16.43 2.21 -9.22
N ILE A 199 16.64 3.18 -10.11
CA ILE A 199 16.59 2.98 -11.57
C ILE A 199 17.94 3.23 -12.23
N GLU A 200 18.37 2.31 -13.10
CA GLU A 200 19.58 2.46 -13.89
C GLU A 200 19.46 3.63 -14.88
N ILE A 201 20.42 4.56 -14.82
CA ILE A 201 20.63 5.64 -15.79
C ILE A 201 22.02 5.47 -16.39
N LYS A 202 22.09 5.07 -17.65
CA LYS A 202 23.35 4.69 -18.31
C LYS A 202 24.32 5.85 -18.42
N LYS A 203 23.80 7.07 -18.63
CA LYS A 203 24.61 8.29 -18.67
C LYS A 203 25.22 8.64 -17.31
N TYR A 204 24.57 8.23 -16.22
CA TYR A 204 24.98 8.55 -14.85
C TYR A 204 25.13 7.28 -13.99
N PRO A 205 26.15 6.41 -14.28
CA PRO A 205 26.28 5.10 -13.63
C PRO A 205 26.45 5.16 -12.11
N LYS A 206 27.04 6.23 -11.58
CA LYS A 206 27.18 6.40 -10.12
C LYS A 206 25.84 6.49 -9.38
N LEU A 207 24.74 6.80 -10.05
CA LEU A 207 23.41 6.77 -9.42
C LEU A 207 23.08 5.39 -8.86
N THR A 208 23.49 4.31 -9.55
CA THR A 208 23.33 2.94 -9.05
C THR A 208 24.58 2.39 -8.37
N GLU A 209 25.77 2.85 -8.70
CA GLU A 209 27.02 2.40 -8.04
C GLU A 209 27.14 2.97 -6.61
N VAL A 210 26.69 4.20 -6.38
CA VAL A 210 26.74 4.93 -5.10
C VAL A 210 25.34 5.15 -4.54
N GLY A 211 24.44 5.78 -5.32
CA GLY A 211 23.14 6.22 -4.86
C GLY A 211 22.19 5.07 -4.49
N SER A 212 22.39 3.86 -5.01
CA SER A 212 21.60 2.70 -4.64
C SER A 212 22.03 2.02 -3.32
N LYS A 213 23.12 2.51 -2.71
CA LYS A 213 23.79 1.84 -1.58
C LYS A 213 23.79 2.73 -0.34
N ARG A 214 23.53 2.14 0.82
CA ARG A 214 23.70 2.78 2.12
C ARG A 214 24.29 1.79 3.13
N ILE A 215 24.96 2.29 4.14
CA ILE A 215 25.40 1.49 5.28
C ILE A 215 24.35 1.65 6.36
N ASP A 216 23.67 0.57 6.75
CA ASP A 216 22.66 0.61 7.81
C ASP A 216 23.28 0.88 9.20
N GLY A 217 22.42 1.04 10.23
CA GLY A 217 22.86 1.35 11.60
C GLY A 217 23.73 0.29 12.26
N GLU A 218 23.82 -0.91 11.69
CA GLU A 218 24.67 -2.02 12.16
C GLU A 218 25.96 -2.15 11.35
N GLY A 219 26.18 -1.27 10.36
CA GLY A 219 27.36 -1.28 9.50
C GLY A 219 27.24 -2.23 8.31
N THR A 220 26.04 -2.75 8.02
CA THR A 220 25.79 -3.63 6.88
C THR A 220 25.48 -2.82 5.62
N GLU A 221 26.08 -3.17 4.48
CA GLU A 221 25.71 -2.56 3.21
C GLU A 221 24.32 -3.05 2.78
N TYR A 222 23.42 -2.09 2.56
CA TYR A 222 22.11 -2.31 1.97
C TYR A 222 22.07 -1.72 0.56
N SER A 223 21.64 -2.50 -0.43
CA SER A 223 21.64 -2.06 -1.83
C SER A 223 20.53 -2.73 -2.64
N GLY A 224 20.24 -2.15 -3.79
CA GLY A 224 19.31 -2.70 -4.79
C GLY A 224 18.92 -1.64 -5.81
N PHE A 225 18.77 -2.05 -7.06
CA PHE A 225 18.25 -1.21 -8.14
C PHE A 225 17.69 -2.09 -9.26
N TYR A 226 16.94 -1.50 -10.15
CA TYR A 226 16.42 -2.15 -11.36
C TYR A 226 17.22 -1.69 -12.56
N THR A 227 17.71 -2.66 -13.37
CA THR A 227 18.25 -2.37 -14.69
C THR A 227 17.14 -1.91 -15.62
N GLN A 228 17.48 -1.18 -16.69
CA GLN A 228 16.48 -0.77 -17.69
C GLN A 228 15.77 -1.96 -18.32
N ASP A 229 16.43 -3.11 -18.45
CA ASP A 229 15.81 -4.32 -18.99
C ASP A 229 14.80 -4.94 -17.99
N GLN A 230 15.10 -4.91 -16.69
CA GLN A 230 14.13 -5.29 -15.64
C GLN A 230 12.92 -4.32 -15.60
N ILE A 231 13.16 -3.02 -15.79
CA ILE A 231 12.07 -2.03 -15.91
C ILE A 231 11.16 -2.40 -17.10
N LYS A 232 11.73 -2.62 -18.29
CA LYS A 232 10.95 -3.02 -19.49
C LYS A 232 10.17 -4.32 -19.27
N GLU A 233 10.78 -5.29 -18.59
CA GLU A 233 10.14 -6.55 -18.23
C GLU A 233 8.91 -6.33 -17.34
N VAL A 234 9.04 -5.52 -16.28
CA VAL A 234 7.94 -5.20 -15.36
C VAL A 234 6.85 -4.38 -16.07
N VAL A 235 7.24 -3.39 -16.88
CA VAL A 235 6.29 -2.56 -17.65
C VAL A 235 5.49 -3.42 -18.63
N LYS A 236 6.14 -4.34 -19.35
CA LYS A 236 5.44 -5.29 -20.23
C LYS A 236 4.51 -6.21 -19.44
N TYR A 237 4.99 -6.76 -18.33
CA TYR A 237 4.19 -7.65 -17.46
C TYR A 237 2.93 -6.95 -16.93
N ALA A 238 3.03 -5.68 -16.57
CA ALA A 238 1.91 -4.85 -16.15
C ALA A 238 0.95 -4.57 -17.33
N ALA A 239 1.50 -4.22 -18.50
CA ALA A 239 0.70 -3.95 -19.71
C ALA A 239 -0.13 -5.16 -20.16
N ASP A 240 0.42 -6.38 -20.07
CA ASP A 240 -0.29 -7.63 -20.34
C ASP A 240 -1.49 -7.85 -19.39
N ARG A 241 -1.58 -7.06 -18.29
CA ARG A 241 -2.65 -7.04 -17.27
C ARG A 241 -3.47 -5.75 -17.28
N PHE A 242 -3.28 -4.90 -18.28
CA PHE A 242 -3.91 -3.57 -18.37
C PHE A 242 -3.63 -2.66 -17.17
N ILE A 243 -2.43 -2.79 -16.59
CA ILE A 243 -1.92 -1.92 -15.54
C ILE A 243 -0.86 -1.00 -16.15
N THR A 244 -1.04 0.31 -15.96
CA THR A 244 -0.06 1.31 -16.35
C THR A 244 0.84 1.64 -15.16
N ILE A 245 2.15 1.59 -15.37
CA ILE A 245 3.13 1.99 -14.36
C ILE A 245 3.42 3.47 -14.53
N VAL A 246 3.25 4.25 -13.45
CA VAL A 246 3.62 5.66 -13.35
C VAL A 246 4.94 5.74 -12.58
N PRO A 247 6.07 6.04 -13.24
CA PRO A 247 7.34 6.18 -12.53
C PRO A 247 7.39 7.49 -11.77
N GLU A 248 8.02 7.49 -10.60
CA GLU A 248 8.38 8.70 -9.86
C GLU A 248 9.88 8.90 -9.85
N ILE A 249 10.30 10.11 -10.23
CA ILE A 249 11.65 10.65 -10.09
C ILE A 249 11.50 11.94 -9.30
N GLU A 250 11.99 11.93 -8.10
CA GLU A 250 11.88 13.04 -7.17
C GLU A 250 12.62 14.30 -7.67
N LEU A 251 12.04 15.46 -7.39
CA LEU A 251 12.66 16.77 -7.55
C LEU A 251 11.85 17.85 -6.80
N PRO A 252 12.49 18.91 -6.28
CA PRO A 252 13.92 19.06 -6.05
C PRO A 252 14.40 18.58 -4.68
N GLY A 253 13.48 18.13 -3.81
CA GLY A 253 13.73 17.43 -2.54
C GLY A 253 13.95 15.94 -2.75
N HIS A 254 14.18 15.18 -1.68
CA HIS A 254 14.34 13.72 -1.65
C HIS A 254 15.38 13.18 -2.66
N GLU A 255 16.45 13.94 -2.88
CA GLU A 255 17.48 13.67 -3.89
C GLU A 255 18.87 13.41 -3.30
N LEU A 256 18.98 13.14 -1.98
CA LEU A 256 20.27 12.92 -1.34
C LEU A 256 21.04 11.75 -1.94
N ALA A 257 20.35 10.69 -2.37
CA ALA A 257 21.00 9.56 -3.04
C ALA A 257 21.67 9.96 -4.37
N ALA A 258 21.02 10.80 -5.19
CA ALA A 258 21.62 11.33 -6.40
C ALA A 258 22.74 12.32 -6.11
N ILE A 259 22.55 13.18 -5.11
CA ILE A 259 23.57 14.15 -4.67
C ILE A 259 24.79 13.42 -4.10
N SER A 260 24.61 12.28 -3.43
CA SER A 260 25.72 11.44 -2.96
C SER A 260 26.57 10.90 -4.10
N ALA A 261 25.94 10.58 -5.24
CA ALA A 261 26.63 10.14 -6.45
C ALA A 261 27.28 11.31 -7.20
N TYR A 262 26.64 12.49 -7.19
CA TYR A 262 27.04 13.70 -7.93
C TYR A 262 26.87 14.95 -7.04
N PRO A 263 27.81 15.20 -6.09
CA PRO A 263 27.68 16.27 -5.09
C PRO A 263 27.49 17.67 -5.67
N GLU A 264 28.00 17.88 -6.88
CA GLU A 264 27.88 19.16 -7.60
C GLU A 264 26.43 19.58 -7.92
N LEU A 265 25.45 18.65 -7.80
CA LEU A 265 24.03 18.94 -7.98
C LEU A 265 23.43 19.73 -6.80
N SER A 266 24.01 19.64 -5.61
CA SER A 266 23.59 20.42 -4.44
C SER A 266 24.13 21.86 -4.47
N CYS A 267 23.59 22.73 -3.62
CA CYS A 267 24.02 24.11 -3.50
C CYS A 267 25.51 24.25 -3.12
N LYS A 268 25.98 23.45 -2.16
CA LYS A 268 27.33 23.49 -1.64
C LYS A 268 28.33 22.64 -2.43
N GLY A 269 27.88 21.56 -3.05
CA GLY A 269 28.73 20.62 -3.79
C GLY A 269 29.63 19.76 -2.88
N GLU A 270 29.28 19.62 -1.62
CA GLU A 270 30.05 18.86 -0.64
C GLU A 270 29.72 17.36 -0.74
N PRO A 271 30.70 16.47 -0.55
CA PRO A 271 30.47 15.03 -0.51
C PRO A 271 29.47 14.64 0.61
N THR A 272 28.57 13.74 0.29
CA THR A 272 27.60 13.18 1.23
C THR A 272 27.38 11.70 0.95
N THR A 273 26.52 11.04 1.72
CA THR A 273 26.11 9.62 1.54
C THR A 273 24.59 9.52 1.53
N PRO A 274 24.03 8.50 0.89
CA PRO A 274 22.60 8.26 0.98
C PRO A 274 22.14 8.15 2.44
N ARG A 275 20.94 8.65 2.72
CA ARG A 275 20.40 8.76 4.07
C ARG A 275 20.18 7.37 4.69
N ILE A 276 20.48 7.23 5.98
CA ILE A 276 20.32 5.97 6.72
C ILE A 276 19.21 6.02 7.78
N ILE A 277 18.59 7.19 7.95
CA ILE A 277 17.47 7.42 8.86
C ILE A 277 16.25 7.92 8.08
N TRP A 278 15.07 7.81 8.67
CA TRP A 278 13.84 8.28 8.07
C TRP A 278 13.60 9.77 8.30
N GLY A 279 12.87 10.42 7.42
CA GLY A 279 12.54 11.85 7.47
C GLY A 279 13.14 12.66 6.32
N VAL A 280 13.02 13.99 6.40
CA VAL A 280 13.38 14.94 5.36
C VAL A 280 14.85 15.37 5.48
N GLU A 281 15.53 15.56 4.35
CA GLU A 281 16.91 16.04 4.28
C GLU A 281 16.97 17.49 3.81
N ASP A 282 17.82 18.31 4.44
CA ASP A 282 18.01 19.72 4.07
C ASP A 282 18.85 19.93 2.79
N ILE A 283 19.57 18.90 2.35
CA ILE A 283 20.40 18.93 1.14
C ILE A 283 19.52 18.54 -0.05
N VAL A 284 19.21 19.53 -0.89
CA VAL A 284 18.33 19.38 -2.05
C VAL A 284 19.03 19.81 -3.34
N LEU A 285 18.44 19.51 -4.49
CA LEU A 285 18.96 19.95 -5.80
C LEU A 285 19.02 21.46 -5.87
N CYS A 286 20.12 21.99 -6.43
CA CYS A 286 20.36 23.43 -6.54
C CYS A 286 19.57 24.04 -7.71
N ALA A 287 18.54 24.81 -7.42
CA ALA A 287 17.72 25.50 -8.42
C ALA A 287 18.46 26.65 -9.15
N GLY A 288 19.61 27.08 -8.65
CA GLY A 288 20.42 28.12 -9.26
C GLY A 288 21.39 27.64 -10.35
N LYS A 289 21.66 26.33 -10.44
CA LYS A 289 22.63 25.73 -11.37
C LYS A 289 21.93 25.17 -12.61
N GLU A 290 22.39 25.56 -13.81
CA GLU A 290 21.90 24.95 -15.07
C GLU A 290 22.22 23.46 -15.13
N LYS A 291 23.38 23.03 -14.62
CA LYS A 291 23.78 21.63 -14.58
C LYS A 291 22.77 20.73 -13.87
N THR A 292 22.03 21.21 -12.89
CA THR A 292 20.97 20.48 -12.22
C THR A 292 19.82 20.17 -13.18
N PHE A 293 19.42 21.14 -13.99
CA PHE A 293 18.38 20.95 -15.00
C PHE A 293 18.85 20.03 -16.14
N GLU A 294 20.11 20.21 -16.60
CA GLU A 294 20.71 19.31 -17.61
C GLU A 294 20.75 17.86 -17.10
N PHE A 295 21.13 17.64 -15.85
CA PHE A 295 21.12 16.32 -15.22
C PHE A 295 19.71 15.70 -15.24
N LEU A 296 18.70 16.41 -14.77
CA LEU A 296 17.32 15.91 -14.75
C LEU A 296 16.77 15.67 -16.17
N GLN A 297 17.09 16.54 -17.13
CA GLN A 297 16.72 16.36 -18.53
C GLN A 297 17.32 15.07 -19.10
N ASP A 298 18.60 14.82 -18.84
CA ASP A 298 19.27 13.58 -19.24
C ASP A 298 18.66 12.34 -18.57
N VAL A 299 18.28 12.42 -17.28
CA VAL A 299 17.59 11.34 -16.57
C VAL A 299 16.23 11.06 -17.23
N PHE A 300 15.44 12.10 -17.50
CA PHE A 300 14.14 11.93 -18.14
C PHE A 300 14.24 11.46 -19.59
N ASP A 301 15.32 11.77 -20.29
CA ASP A 301 15.59 11.25 -21.64
C ASP A 301 15.74 9.72 -21.65
N GLU A 302 16.24 9.14 -20.57
CA GLU A 302 16.32 7.69 -20.41
C GLU A 302 15.06 7.09 -19.78
N VAL A 303 14.41 7.78 -18.84
CA VAL A 303 13.22 7.28 -18.13
C VAL A 303 11.98 7.32 -19.02
N ALA A 304 11.68 8.44 -19.67
CA ALA A 304 10.42 8.62 -20.40
C ALA A 304 10.13 7.53 -21.47
N PRO A 305 11.13 7.06 -22.25
CA PRO A 305 10.93 5.99 -23.21
C PRO A 305 10.66 4.61 -22.60
N LEU A 306 11.06 4.39 -21.35
CA LEU A 306 10.86 3.10 -20.66
C LEU A 306 9.39 2.88 -20.23
N PHE A 307 8.65 3.99 -20.03
CA PHE A 307 7.29 3.95 -19.49
C PHE A 307 6.28 4.50 -20.50
N PRO A 308 5.33 3.68 -20.96
CA PRO A 308 4.28 4.13 -21.88
C PRO A 308 3.24 5.04 -21.25
N SER A 309 3.24 5.19 -19.91
CA SER A 309 2.37 6.11 -19.17
C SER A 309 2.40 7.52 -19.79
N GLU A 310 1.25 8.17 -19.91
CA GLU A 310 1.18 9.59 -20.23
C GLU A 310 1.73 10.49 -19.12
N TYR A 311 1.82 9.97 -17.92
CA TYR A 311 2.28 10.67 -16.72
C TYR A 311 3.68 10.21 -16.28
N ILE A 312 4.45 11.16 -15.77
CA ILE A 312 5.61 10.95 -14.91
C ILE A 312 5.31 11.69 -13.60
N HIS A 313 5.46 11.01 -12.48
CA HIS A 313 5.39 11.63 -11.16
C HIS A 313 6.75 12.26 -10.85
N ILE A 314 6.76 13.49 -10.37
CA ILE A 314 7.98 14.27 -10.13
C ILE A 314 8.22 14.56 -8.65
N GLY A 315 7.49 13.90 -7.76
CA GLY A 315 7.52 14.19 -6.33
C GLY A 315 7.08 15.62 -6.02
N GLY A 316 8.01 16.44 -5.59
CA GLY A 316 7.80 17.87 -5.31
C GLY A 316 7.45 18.16 -3.86
N ASP A 317 7.35 17.11 -3.03
CA ASP A 317 7.02 17.18 -1.61
C ASP A 317 8.24 17.56 -0.75
N GLU A 318 7.95 18.02 0.45
CA GLU A 318 8.83 18.22 1.59
C GLU A 318 10.20 18.87 1.27
N CYS A 319 10.32 19.63 0.19
CA CYS A 319 11.58 20.29 -0.19
C CYS A 319 11.91 21.44 0.76
N PRO A 320 12.94 21.34 1.64
CA PRO A 320 13.35 22.44 2.49
C PRO A 320 13.94 23.60 1.68
N LYS A 321 13.68 24.82 2.11
CA LYS A 321 14.14 26.04 1.44
C LYS A 321 15.41 26.64 2.05
N SER A 322 15.92 26.04 3.14
CA SER A 322 17.11 26.51 3.88
C SER A 322 18.35 26.65 2.99
N SER A 323 18.68 25.59 2.24
CA SER A 323 19.82 25.58 1.33
C SER A 323 19.72 26.66 0.23
N TRP A 324 18.52 26.94 -0.30
CA TRP A 324 18.32 27.94 -1.35
C TRP A 324 18.39 29.37 -0.84
N LYS A 325 17.99 29.64 0.41
CA LYS A 325 18.09 30.95 1.05
C LYS A 325 19.53 31.40 1.19
N GLU A 326 20.43 30.44 1.48
CA GLU A 326 21.86 30.71 1.67
C GLU A 326 22.67 30.67 0.35
N CYS A 327 22.11 30.03 -0.70
CA CYS A 327 22.85 29.81 -1.95
C CYS A 327 22.86 31.05 -2.85
N PRO A 328 24.05 31.64 -3.15
CA PRO A 328 24.15 32.82 -4.02
C PRO A 328 23.57 32.59 -5.43
N LEU A 329 23.68 31.37 -5.96
CA LEU A 329 23.17 31.01 -7.29
C LEU A 329 21.65 30.93 -7.30
N CYS A 330 21.02 30.32 -6.27
CA CYS A 330 19.58 30.30 -6.13
C CYS A 330 19.01 31.71 -5.94
N GLN A 331 19.65 32.54 -5.10
CA GLN A 331 19.25 33.93 -4.90
C GLN A 331 19.46 34.78 -6.17
N LYS A 332 20.47 34.48 -6.97
CA LYS A 332 20.66 35.09 -8.29
C LYS A 332 19.50 34.70 -9.22
N ARG A 333 19.16 33.44 -9.30
CA ARG A 333 18.02 32.93 -10.10
C ARG A 333 16.71 33.60 -9.73
N ILE A 334 16.41 33.70 -8.43
CA ILE A 334 15.23 34.41 -7.93
C ILE A 334 15.14 35.85 -8.47
N ARG A 335 16.26 36.55 -8.48
CA ARG A 335 16.29 37.93 -9.00
C ARG A 335 16.14 38.01 -10.51
N GLU A 336 16.82 37.13 -11.24
CA GLU A 336 16.80 37.09 -12.72
C GLU A 336 15.40 36.71 -13.24
N GLU A 337 14.73 35.78 -12.60
CA GLU A 337 13.36 35.35 -12.97
C GLU A 337 12.25 36.21 -12.33
N GLY A 338 12.64 37.23 -11.56
CA GLY A 338 11.69 38.18 -10.94
C GLY A 338 10.76 37.53 -9.90
N LEU A 339 11.20 36.45 -9.24
CA LEU A 339 10.42 35.71 -8.26
C LEU A 339 10.33 36.49 -6.95
N LYS A 340 9.21 37.16 -6.71
CA LYS A 340 8.99 37.98 -5.52
C LYS A 340 8.07 37.30 -4.54
N ALA A 341 8.43 37.30 -3.26
CA ALA A 341 7.54 36.90 -2.20
C ALA A 341 6.23 37.69 -2.21
N ASP A 342 5.17 37.07 -1.83
CA ASP A 342 3.88 37.70 -1.59
C ASP A 342 3.35 37.32 -0.19
N LYS A 343 2.09 37.65 0.11
CA LYS A 343 1.50 37.37 1.43
C LYS A 343 1.34 35.87 1.75
N ASN A 344 1.38 35.01 0.73
CA ASN A 344 1.10 33.59 0.87
C ASN A 344 2.37 32.75 0.68
N HIS A 345 3.33 33.22 -0.17
CA HIS A 345 4.47 32.44 -0.61
C HIS A 345 5.78 33.22 -0.55
N SER A 346 6.83 32.56 -0.09
CA SER A 346 8.22 33.07 -0.14
C SER A 346 8.77 33.07 -1.58
N ALA A 347 9.89 33.76 -1.79
CA ALA A 347 10.57 33.72 -3.08
C ALA A 347 11.12 32.35 -3.42
N GLU A 348 11.51 31.59 -2.40
CA GLU A 348 12.02 30.22 -2.54
C GLU A 348 10.92 29.21 -2.88
N GLU A 349 9.69 29.38 -2.37
CA GLU A 349 8.54 28.56 -2.81
C GLU A 349 8.23 28.85 -4.29
N LYS A 350 8.30 30.11 -4.72
CA LYS A 350 8.19 30.46 -6.14
C LYS A 350 9.35 29.93 -6.98
N LEU A 351 10.55 29.80 -6.41
CA LEU A 351 11.67 29.16 -7.07
C LEU A 351 11.43 27.65 -7.27
N GLN A 352 10.76 26.97 -6.33
CA GLN A 352 10.31 25.59 -6.54
C GLN A 352 9.28 25.49 -7.66
N SER A 353 8.28 26.37 -7.67
CA SER A 353 7.33 26.45 -8.77
C SER A 353 8.01 26.66 -10.14
N TYR A 354 8.97 27.58 -10.22
CA TYR A 354 9.80 27.77 -11.42
C TYR A 354 10.53 26.48 -11.82
N PHE A 355 11.12 25.78 -10.84
CA PHE A 355 11.82 24.52 -11.08
C PHE A 355 10.89 23.47 -11.70
N VAL A 356 9.73 23.26 -11.08
CA VAL A 356 8.70 22.32 -11.55
C VAL A 356 8.19 22.68 -12.94
N GLN A 357 7.84 23.97 -13.18
CA GLN A 357 7.34 24.43 -14.48
C GLN A 357 8.38 24.23 -15.59
N ARG A 358 9.65 24.43 -15.28
CA ARG A 358 10.73 24.23 -16.26
C ARG A 358 10.90 22.76 -16.65
N MET A 359 10.77 21.86 -15.68
CA MET A 359 10.84 20.42 -15.94
C MET A 359 9.56 19.89 -16.59
N GLU A 360 8.37 20.39 -16.19
CA GLU A 360 7.10 20.09 -16.86
C GLU A 360 7.15 20.45 -18.34
N LYS A 361 7.60 21.69 -18.65
CA LYS A 361 7.73 22.12 -20.02
C LYS A 361 8.67 21.22 -20.83
N TYR A 362 9.81 20.80 -20.24
CA TYR A 362 10.74 19.89 -20.91
C TYR A 362 10.10 18.52 -21.20
N LEU A 363 9.43 17.93 -20.21
CA LEU A 363 8.76 16.65 -20.33
C LEU A 363 7.62 16.69 -21.36
N SER A 364 6.85 17.78 -21.38
CA SER A 364 5.77 17.98 -22.34
C SER A 364 6.31 18.19 -23.75
N ASP A 365 7.25 19.11 -23.96
CA ASP A 365 7.75 19.49 -25.29
C ASP A 365 8.54 18.36 -25.97
N LYS A 366 9.37 17.65 -25.19
CA LYS A 366 10.27 16.64 -25.76
C LYS A 366 9.67 15.23 -25.76
N HIS A 367 8.93 14.87 -24.72
CA HIS A 367 8.46 13.51 -24.50
C HIS A 367 6.94 13.35 -24.57
N GLY A 368 6.19 14.46 -24.69
CA GLY A 368 4.74 14.44 -24.69
C GLY A 368 4.13 13.93 -23.38
N LYS A 369 4.87 14.06 -22.27
CA LYS A 369 4.43 13.59 -20.95
C LYS A 369 3.79 14.73 -20.15
N LYS A 370 2.78 14.38 -19.38
CA LYS A 370 2.22 15.22 -18.33
C LYS A 370 2.90 14.90 -16.99
N ILE A 371 2.88 15.82 -16.05
CA ILE A 371 3.39 15.57 -14.71
C ILE A 371 2.26 15.29 -13.70
N ILE A 372 2.57 14.44 -12.74
CA ILE A 372 1.88 14.36 -11.45
C ILE A 372 2.88 14.84 -10.41
N GLY A 373 2.44 15.54 -9.37
CA GLY A 373 3.25 15.84 -8.20
C GLY A 373 2.40 15.85 -6.93
N TRP A 374 3.07 15.69 -5.79
CA TRP A 374 2.44 15.80 -4.50
C TRP A 374 1.86 17.21 -4.32
N ASP A 375 0.94 17.41 -3.39
CA ASP A 375 0.16 18.67 -3.33
C ASP A 375 0.97 19.92 -2.98
N GLU A 376 2.25 19.79 -2.60
CA GLU A 376 3.18 20.91 -2.45
C GLU A 376 3.49 21.64 -3.77
N ILE A 377 3.28 21.01 -4.93
CA ILE A 377 3.44 21.69 -6.23
C ILE A 377 2.44 22.83 -6.44
N LEU A 378 1.39 22.93 -5.61
CA LEU A 378 0.48 24.09 -5.54
C LEU A 378 1.19 25.34 -5.02
N GLU A 379 2.25 25.19 -4.22
CA GLU A 379 2.94 26.28 -3.56
C GLU A 379 3.72 27.12 -4.58
N GLY A 380 3.52 28.42 -4.56
CA GLY A 380 4.19 29.35 -5.48
C GLY A 380 3.65 29.38 -6.92
N GLY A 381 2.69 28.54 -7.27
CA GLY A 381 2.00 28.47 -8.57
C GLY A 381 2.14 27.13 -9.26
N LEU A 382 1.01 26.58 -9.68
CA LEU A 382 0.93 25.27 -10.33
C LEU A 382 1.37 25.35 -11.80
N ALA A 383 2.10 24.33 -12.28
CA ALA A 383 2.43 24.19 -13.69
C ALA A 383 1.16 23.91 -14.53
N PRO A 384 1.07 24.42 -15.79
CA PRO A 384 -0.18 24.47 -16.55
C PRO A 384 -0.89 23.13 -16.77
N SER A 385 -0.15 22.03 -16.94
CA SER A 385 -0.71 20.70 -17.22
C SER A 385 -0.59 19.73 -16.05
N ALA A 386 -0.15 20.22 -14.88
CA ALA A 386 0.09 19.36 -13.72
C ALA A 386 -1.19 18.77 -13.13
N THR A 387 -1.16 17.49 -12.83
CA THR A 387 -2.12 16.79 -12.00
C THR A 387 -1.61 16.76 -10.56
N VAL A 388 -2.45 17.09 -9.59
CA VAL A 388 -2.07 17.13 -8.18
C VAL A 388 -2.43 15.83 -7.48
N MET A 389 -1.47 15.21 -6.81
CA MET A 389 -1.71 14.07 -5.92
C MET A 389 -1.81 14.57 -4.47
N SER A 390 -3.04 14.56 -3.94
CA SER A 390 -3.38 15.17 -2.65
C SER A 390 -3.18 14.17 -1.52
N TRP A 391 -2.12 14.36 -0.71
CA TRP A 391 -1.73 13.43 0.36
C TRP A 391 -1.85 13.99 1.78
N ARG A 392 -1.58 15.29 1.98
CA ARG A 392 -1.65 15.96 3.30
C ARG A 392 -3.09 16.06 3.84
N GLY A 393 -4.08 15.91 2.95
CA GLY A 393 -5.50 15.99 3.20
C GLY A 393 -6.25 15.98 1.89
N GLU A 394 -7.50 16.42 1.89
CA GLU A 394 -8.31 16.61 0.68
C GLU A 394 -8.16 18.02 0.09
N GLU A 395 -7.62 18.94 0.87
CA GLU A 395 -7.53 20.38 0.55
C GLU A 395 -6.70 20.63 -0.70
N GLY A 396 -5.63 19.91 -0.91
CA GLY A 396 -4.79 20.00 -2.11
C GLY A 396 -5.58 19.64 -3.37
N GLY A 397 -6.30 18.52 -3.35
CA GLY A 397 -7.15 18.09 -4.46
C GLY A 397 -8.33 19.04 -4.71
N ILE A 398 -8.95 19.58 -3.65
CA ILE A 398 -10.02 20.58 -3.75
C ILE A 398 -9.45 21.87 -4.38
N ALA A 399 -8.28 22.33 -3.95
CA ALA A 399 -7.64 23.52 -4.48
C ALA A 399 -7.29 23.35 -5.97
N ALA A 400 -6.68 22.23 -6.36
CA ALA A 400 -6.37 21.90 -7.74
C ALA A 400 -7.63 21.90 -8.63
N ALA A 401 -8.69 21.20 -8.21
CA ALA A 401 -9.96 21.16 -8.93
C ALA A 401 -10.63 22.54 -9.04
N ASN A 402 -10.51 23.39 -8.01
CA ASN A 402 -11.01 24.76 -8.07
C ASN A 402 -10.25 25.63 -9.06
N MET A 403 -8.97 25.34 -9.30
CA MET A 403 -8.14 25.99 -10.33
C MET A 403 -8.35 25.39 -11.73
N GLY A 404 -9.13 24.31 -11.86
CA GLY A 404 -9.39 23.61 -13.13
C GLY A 404 -8.41 22.51 -13.47
N HIS A 405 -7.57 22.09 -12.52
CA HIS A 405 -6.62 20.98 -12.65
C HIS A 405 -7.21 19.66 -12.18
N GLU A 406 -6.73 18.59 -12.76
CA GLU A 406 -7.03 17.22 -12.32
C GLU A 406 -6.35 16.91 -10.99
N ALA A 407 -7.00 16.07 -10.17
CA ALA A 407 -6.42 15.59 -8.92
C ALA A 407 -6.65 14.09 -8.71
N ILE A 408 -5.71 13.47 -8.00
CA ILE A 408 -5.77 12.11 -7.51
C ILE A 408 -5.74 12.17 -5.98
N MET A 409 -6.68 11.46 -5.34
CA MET A 409 -6.84 11.52 -3.89
C MET A 409 -6.10 10.38 -3.21
N THR A 410 -5.20 10.74 -2.30
CA THR A 410 -4.43 9.76 -1.49
C THR A 410 -4.18 10.26 -0.06
N PRO A 411 -5.20 10.86 0.63
CA PRO A 411 -4.98 11.51 1.91
C PRO A 411 -4.71 10.51 3.03
N GLY A 412 -3.65 10.74 3.79
CA GLY A 412 -3.37 9.97 5.01
C GLY A 412 -4.53 10.05 6.02
N SER A 413 -5.16 11.22 6.15
CA SER A 413 -6.37 11.40 6.97
C SER A 413 -7.56 10.57 6.50
N GLY A 414 -7.63 10.18 5.23
CA GLY A 414 -8.64 9.30 4.65
C GLY A 414 -8.33 7.80 4.75
N GLY A 415 -7.21 7.42 5.37
CA GLY A 415 -6.78 6.01 5.46
C GLY A 415 -6.09 5.49 4.21
N MET A 416 -5.58 6.39 3.34
CA MET A 416 -4.90 5.97 2.12
C MET A 416 -3.41 5.63 2.33
N TYR A 417 -2.89 5.77 3.56
CA TYR A 417 -1.55 5.36 3.95
C TYR A 417 -1.60 3.96 4.58
N ILE A 418 -1.57 2.95 3.71
CA ILE A 418 -1.69 1.55 4.13
C ILE A 418 -0.36 0.91 4.57
N ASP A 419 0.61 1.69 4.94
CA ASP A 419 1.81 1.35 5.71
C ASP A 419 1.58 1.41 7.22
N GLN A 420 0.49 2.07 7.69
CA GLN A 420 0.13 2.25 9.08
C GLN A 420 -0.44 0.97 9.72
N PHE A 421 -0.60 0.99 11.07
CA PHE A 421 -1.15 -0.13 11.82
C PHE A 421 -2.58 -0.48 11.39
N GLN A 422 -2.89 -1.78 11.31
CA GLN A 422 -4.23 -2.30 11.04
C GLN A 422 -4.97 -2.70 12.32
N GLY A 423 -4.24 -2.97 13.39
CA GLY A 423 -4.70 -3.37 14.70
C GLY A 423 -3.92 -2.68 15.82
N ASP A 424 -3.94 -3.25 17.03
CA ASP A 424 -3.25 -2.71 18.19
C ASP A 424 -1.73 -2.65 17.97
N PRO A 425 -1.10 -1.45 18.02
CA PRO A 425 0.33 -1.27 17.79
C PRO A 425 1.25 -2.12 18.69
N LYS A 426 0.74 -2.58 19.85
CA LYS A 426 1.53 -3.40 20.79
C LYS A 426 1.73 -4.84 20.34
N ILE A 427 0.90 -5.33 19.42
CA ILE A 427 0.95 -6.71 18.92
C ILE A 427 1.19 -6.80 17.42
N GLU A 428 1.16 -5.68 16.74
CA GLU A 428 1.49 -5.60 15.32
C GLU A 428 2.99 -5.39 15.09
N PRO A 429 3.53 -5.75 13.90
CA PRO A 429 4.87 -5.35 13.49
C PRO A 429 5.03 -3.83 13.58
N VAL A 430 6.24 -3.35 13.87
CA VAL A 430 6.55 -1.90 13.94
C VAL A 430 6.16 -1.20 12.65
N SER A 431 5.57 -0.02 12.77
CA SER A 431 5.17 0.87 11.68
C SER A 431 5.58 2.31 11.99
N ILE A 432 5.47 3.20 11.04
CA ILE A 432 5.70 4.65 11.22
C ILE A 432 4.75 5.28 12.25
N GLY A 433 3.63 4.63 12.52
CA GLY A 433 2.56 5.12 13.40
C GLY A 433 1.20 5.04 12.71
N GLY A 434 0.24 5.84 13.16
CA GLY A 434 -1.11 5.88 12.63
C GLY A 434 -1.94 4.63 12.92
N TYR A 435 -3.20 4.67 12.49
CA TYR A 435 -4.13 3.54 12.63
C TYR A 435 -5.15 3.56 11.51
N ASP A 436 -4.96 2.69 10.53
CA ASP A 436 -5.80 2.55 9.35
C ASP A 436 -6.34 1.13 9.21
N PRO A 437 -7.35 0.76 10.03
CA PRO A 437 -8.02 -0.53 9.89
C PRO A 437 -8.77 -0.60 8.57
N LEU A 438 -9.04 -1.80 8.09
CA LEU A 438 -9.73 -2.07 6.83
C LEU A 438 -11.04 -1.27 6.67
N SER A 439 -11.81 -1.12 7.76
CA SER A 439 -13.06 -0.36 7.77
C SER A 439 -12.87 1.12 7.46
N ARG A 440 -11.78 1.73 7.94
CA ARG A 440 -11.45 3.13 7.67
C ARG A 440 -11.09 3.35 6.20
N VAL A 441 -10.23 2.50 5.64
CA VAL A 441 -9.91 2.52 4.21
C VAL A 441 -11.16 2.38 3.37
N TYR A 442 -12.02 1.39 3.67
CA TYR A 442 -13.26 1.17 2.93
C TYR A 442 -14.24 2.35 3.02
N ALA A 443 -14.30 3.04 4.15
CA ALA A 443 -15.23 4.16 4.38
C ALA A 443 -14.91 5.39 3.53
N TYR A 444 -13.67 5.53 3.05
CA TYR A 444 -13.24 6.71 2.32
C TYR A 444 -14.06 6.93 1.03
N ASN A 445 -14.39 8.20 0.76
CA ASN A 445 -15.00 8.65 -0.48
C ASN A 445 -14.08 9.67 -1.16
N PRO A 446 -13.43 9.33 -2.29
CA PRO A 446 -12.46 10.20 -2.95
C PRO A 446 -13.05 11.50 -3.54
N THR A 447 -14.37 11.62 -3.62
CA THR A 447 -15.02 12.82 -4.16
C THR A 447 -15.57 13.68 -3.03
N PRO A 448 -14.94 14.81 -2.67
CA PRO A 448 -15.44 15.73 -1.66
C PRO A 448 -16.80 16.32 -2.04
N ASP A 449 -17.71 16.42 -1.07
CA ASP A 449 -19.05 16.97 -1.28
C ASP A 449 -19.02 18.41 -1.83
N THR A 450 -18.03 19.21 -1.46
CA THR A 450 -17.82 20.58 -1.95
C THR A 450 -17.58 20.62 -3.46
N LEU A 451 -16.87 19.62 -4.02
CA LEU A 451 -16.66 19.53 -5.47
C LEU A 451 -17.89 19.00 -6.20
N VAL A 452 -18.67 18.13 -5.57
CA VAL A 452 -19.98 17.73 -6.10
C VAL A 452 -20.90 18.94 -6.20
N ALA A 453 -21.01 19.74 -5.13
CA ALA A 453 -21.84 20.94 -5.07
C ALA A 453 -21.44 22.01 -6.09
N THR A 454 -20.17 22.11 -6.45
CA THR A 454 -19.65 23.08 -7.43
C THR A 454 -19.52 22.54 -8.86
N GLY A 455 -19.94 21.29 -9.11
CA GLY A 455 -19.88 20.65 -10.43
C GLY A 455 -18.46 20.32 -10.92
N LYS A 456 -17.48 20.23 -10.00
CA LYS A 456 -16.07 19.95 -10.31
C LYS A 456 -15.61 18.54 -9.93
N ALA A 457 -16.54 17.69 -9.53
CA ALA A 457 -16.26 16.31 -9.12
C ALA A 457 -15.52 15.47 -10.20
N ASN A 458 -15.77 15.78 -11.49
CA ASN A 458 -15.13 15.12 -12.62
C ASN A 458 -13.61 15.39 -12.74
N LEU A 459 -13.09 16.40 -12.04
CA LEU A 459 -11.66 16.68 -11.98
C LEU A 459 -10.93 15.77 -11.00
N ILE A 460 -11.65 15.05 -10.13
CA ILE A 460 -11.05 13.97 -9.33
C ILE A 460 -10.97 12.72 -10.22
N LYS A 461 -9.75 12.42 -10.66
CA LYS A 461 -9.47 11.31 -11.60
C LYS A 461 -9.51 9.95 -10.90
N GLY A 462 -9.29 9.93 -9.59
CA GLY A 462 -9.32 8.69 -8.85
C GLY A 462 -8.67 8.73 -7.49
N VAL A 463 -8.26 7.55 -7.05
CA VAL A 463 -7.74 7.29 -5.70
C VAL A 463 -6.53 6.38 -5.75
N GLN A 464 -5.59 6.60 -4.85
CA GLN A 464 -4.42 5.75 -4.64
C GLN A 464 -4.22 5.45 -3.16
N THR A 465 -3.66 4.30 -2.86
CA THR A 465 -3.07 4.00 -1.54
C THR A 465 -1.56 3.98 -1.62
N ASN A 466 -0.89 4.43 -0.56
CA ASN A 466 0.56 4.49 -0.47
C ASN A 466 1.09 3.45 0.50
N LEU A 467 2.18 2.78 0.10
CA LEU A 467 2.96 1.83 0.88
C LEU A 467 4.38 2.37 1.03
N TRP A 468 4.55 3.31 1.96
CA TRP A 468 5.86 3.83 2.35
C TRP A 468 6.63 2.76 3.13
N SER A 469 7.84 2.43 2.68
CA SER A 469 8.51 1.20 3.10
C SER A 469 9.54 1.37 4.22
N GLU A 470 9.58 2.50 4.94
CA GLU A 470 10.53 2.77 6.02
C GLU A 470 10.61 1.64 7.06
N TYR A 471 9.47 1.04 7.36
CA TYR A 471 9.34 -0.05 8.34
C TYR A 471 8.95 -1.38 7.70
N MET A 472 9.11 -1.53 6.37
CA MET A 472 8.81 -2.76 5.64
C MET A 472 10.08 -3.38 5.07
N TYR A 473 10.91 -3.94 5.95
CA TYR A 473 12.24 -4.46 5.63
C TYR A 473 12.26 -5.76 4.81
N ASN A 474 11.10 -6.35 4.54
CA ASN A 474 10.95 -7.51 3.65
C ASN A 474 9.57 -7.53 2.97
N THR A 475 9.45 -8.36 1.95
CA THR A 475 8.24 -8.47 1.14
C THR A 475 7.06 -9.11 1.87
N ASP A 476 7.29 -9.99 2.84
CA ASP A 476 6.21 -10.55 3.67
C ASP A 476 5.52 -9.48 4.49
N LEU A 477 6.29 -8.52 5.01
CA LEU A 477 5.76 -7.40 5.78
C LEU A 477 5.05 -6.38 4.88
N LEU A 478 5.56 -6.16 3.66
CA LEU A 478 4.90 -5.35 2.65
C LEU A 478 3.50 -5.93 2.32
N GLU A 479 3.41 -7.24 2.06
CA GLU A 479 2.16 -7.93 1.79
C GLU A 479 1.21 -7.88 3.00
N TYR A 480 1.73 -8.07 4.21
CA TYR A 480 0.97 -7.95 5.44
C TYR A 480 0.34 -6.56 5.60
N ARG A 481 1.08 -5.49 5.24
CA ARG A 481 0.55 -4.12 5.27
C ARG A 481 -0.44 -3.84 4.15
N ALA A 482 -0.16 -4.29 2.95
CA ALA A 482 -0.99 -4.03 1.77
C ALA A 482 -2.36 -4.71 1.86
N TYR A 483 -2.39 -5.99 2.24
CA TYR A 483 -3.60 -6.81 2.15
C TYR A 483 -4.21 -7.09 3.51
N PRO A 484 -5.56 -7.02 3.61
CA PRO A 484 -6.55 -6.88 2.53
C PRO A 484 -6.93 -5.45 2.16
N ARG A 485 -6.25 -4.39 2.65
CA ARG A 485 -6.66 -2.99 2.43
C ARG A 485 -6.68 -2.58 0.95
N VAL A 486 -5.81 -3.16 0.13
CA VAL A 486 -5.84 -2.99 -1.34
C VAL A 486 -7.17 -3.46 -1.96
N LEU A 487 -7.82 -4.46 -1.38
CA LEU A 487 -9.15 -4.90 -1.85
C LEU A 487 -10.24 -3.86 -1.52
N ALA A 488 -10.10 -3.16 -0.40
CA ALA A 488 -10.97 -2.01 -0.08
C ALA A 488 -10.74 -0.85 -1.08
N LEU A 489 -9.48 -0.57 -1.43
CA LEU A 489 -9.16 0.40 -2.48
C LEU A 489 -9.84 0.03 -3.82
N ALA A 490 -9.80 -1.24 -4.22
CA ALA A 490 -10.46 -1.71 -5.44
C ALA A 490 -11.97 -1.38 -5.42
N GLU A 491 -12.63 -1.60 -4.29
CA GLU A 491 -14.04 -1.28 -4.11
C GLU A 491 -14.31 0.24 -4.15
N ILE A 492 -13.46 1.05 -3.50
CA ILE A 492 -13.59 2.52 -3.52
C ILE A 492 -13.43 3.08 -4.93
N GLY A 493 -12.45 2.57 -5.66
CA GLY A 493 -12.11 3.07 -6.99
C GLY A 493 -13.05 2.62 -8.09
N TRP A 494 -13.69 1.47 -7.92
CA TRP A 494 -14.55 0.85 -8.94
C TRP A 494 -16.04 1.03 -8.66
N THR A 495 -16.48 0.69 -7.46
CA THR A 495 -17.91 0.56 -7.11
C THR A 495 -18.60 1.91 -6.94
N PRO A 496 -19.79 2.13 -7.52
CA PRO A 496 -20.57 3.33 -7.24
C PRO A 496 -20.85 3.51 -5.76
N LEU A 497 -20.78 4.75 -5.25
CA LEU A 497 -20.93 5.04 -3.82
C LEU A 497 -22.22 4.44 -3.21
N ALA A 498 -23.32 4.50 -3.94
CA ALA A 498 -24.61 3.96 -3.51
C ALA A 498 -24.66 2.41 -3.40
N ARG A 499 -23.66 1.73 -3.94
CA ARG A 499 -23.55 0.26 -3.92
C ARG A 499 -22.57 -0.25 -2.87
N LYS A 500 -21.85 0.64 -2.20
CA LYS A 500 -20.88 0.26 -1.16
C LYS A 500 -21.63 -0.25 0.07
N ASP A 501 -21.27 -1.46 0.52
CA ASP A 501 -21.74 -2.09 1.75
C ASP A 501 -20.57 -2.81 2.42
N TYR A 502 -20.09 -2.27 3.53
CA TYR A 502 -18.93 -2.80 4.25
C TYR A 502 -19.19 -4.21 4.80
N LYS A 503 -20.39 -4.48 5.30
CA LYS A 503 -20.74 -5.80 5.86
C LYS A 503 -20.77 -6.87 4.77
N ASP A 504 -21.30 -6.57 3.59
CA ASP A 504 -21.26 -7.48 2.46
C ASP A 504 -19.84 -7.61 1.90
N PHE A 505 -19.05 -6.53 1.90
CA PHE A 505 -17.62 -6.59 1.54
C PHE A 505 -16.86 -7.55 2.46
N GLU A 506 -17.03 -7.49 3.79
CA GLU A 506 -16.40 -8.41 4.73
C GLU A 506 -16.75 -9.87 4.44
N ARG A 507 -17.99 -10.16 4.07
CA ARG A 507 -18.43 -11.52 3.66
C ARG A 507 -17.71 -11.99 2.39
N ARG A 508 -17.64 -11.13 1.37
CA ARG A 508 -16.95 -11.44 0.10
C ARG A 508 -15.43 -11.56 0.27
N LEU A 509 -14.91 -10.86 1.23
CA LEU A 509 -13.48 -10.87 1.56
C LEU A 509 -12.98 -12.28 1.92
N ASP A 510 -13.76 -13.09 2.62
CA ASP A 510 -13.35 -14.44 2.99
C ASP A 510 -13.01 -15.32 1.77
N ASN A 511 -13.75 -15.18 0.66
CA ASN A 511 -13.42 -15.85 -0.60
C ASN A 511 -12.17 -15.24 -1.26
N ALA A 512 -12.07 -13.91 -1.26
CA ALA A 512 -10.92 -13.20 -1.84
C ALA A 512 -9.61 -13.57 -1.12
N LEU A 513 -9.62 -13.75 0.20
CA LEU A 513 -8.45 -14.18 0.97
C LEU A 513 -7.97 -15.58 0.57
N VAL A 514 -8.88 -16.50 0.22
CA VAL A 514 -8.49 -17.81 -0.33
C VAL A 514 -7.80 -17.65 -1.69
N ARG A 515 -8.23 -16.71 -2.53
CA ARG A 515 -7.53 -16.40 -3.79
C ARG A 515 -6.13 -15.85 -3.54
N LEU A 516 -5.97 -14.97 -2.54
CA LEU A 516 -4.66 -14.49 -2.10
C LEU A 516 -3.76 -15.63 -1.57
N ASP A 517 -4.33 -16.64 -0.89
CA ASP A 517 -3.59 -17.84 -0.49
C ASP A 517 -3.04 -18.60 -1.70
N LYS A 518 -3.81 -18.72 -2.80
CA LYS A 518 -3.33 -19.37 -4.03
C LYS A 518 -2.23 -18.60 -4.72
N LEU A 519 -2.19 -17.29 -4.54
CA LEU A 519 -1.11 -16.41 -5.02
C LEU A 519 0.04 -16.31 -4.00
N ASN A 520 0.00 -17.07 -2.92
CA ASN A 520 1.00 -17.07 -1.84
C ASN A 520 1.23 -15.66 -1.23
N ILE A 521 0.17 -14.90 -0.99
CA ILE A 521 0.22 -13.58 -0.35
C ILE A 521 0.14 -13.72 1.17
N ASN A 522 1.05 -13.04 1.87
CA ASN A 522 1.07 -12.96 3.32
C ASN A 522 0.18 -11.79 3.82
N TYR A 523 -1.14 -11.96 3.78
CA TYR A 523 -2.09 -10.92 4.19
C TYR A 523 -2.33 -10.89 5.70
N HIS A 524 -2.76 -9.73 6.21
CA HIS A 524 -3.15 -9.53 7.60
C HIS A 524 -4.40 -10.34 7.97
N ILE A 525 -4.33 -11.07 9.07
CA ILE A 525 -5.46 -11.69 9.76
C ILE A 525 -5.63 -10.98 11.10
N PRO A 526 -6.80 -10.39 11.41
CA PRO A 526 -7.01 -9.68 12.67
C PRO A 526 -6.64 -10.53 13.87
N GLN A 527 -5.80 -10.01 14.75
CA GLN A 527 -5.43 -10.68 15.99
C GLN A 527 -6.43 -10.31 17.10
N PRO A 528 -6.64 -11.18 18.10
CA PRO A 528 -7.43 -10.85 19.27
C PRO A 528 -6.73 -9.76 20.09
N GLU A 529 -7.37 -8.60 20.26
CA GLU A 529 -6.88 -7.41 20.95
C GLU A 529 -7.60 -7.21 22.28
N GLN A 530 -6.88 -6.72 23.30
CA GLN A 530 -7.51 -6.32 24.56
C GLN A 530 -8.04 -4.87 24.44
N PRO A 531 -9.24 -4.56 24.94
CA PRO A 531 -9.88 -3.24 24.75
C PRO A 531 -9.08 -2.04 25.23
N ASN A 532 -8.26 -2.22 26.27
CA ASN A 532 -7.47 -1.15 26.92
C ASN A 532 -5.98 -1.19 26.53
N GLY A 533 -5.67 -1.79 25.39
CA GLY A 533 -4.32 -2.04 24.89
C GLY A 533 -3.81 -3.42 25.28
N SER A 534 -3.26 -4.09 24.27
CA SER A 534 -2.79 -5.48 24.41
C SER A 534 -1.55 -5.57 25.29
N CYS A 535 -1.47 -6.64 26.08
CA CYS A 535 -0.31 -7.01 26.86
C CYS A 535 -0.14 -8.53 26.86
N ASP A 536 1.10 -8.99 27.05
CA ASP A 536 1.43 -10.42 27.09
C ASP A 536 1.72 -10.93 28.51
N PHE A 537 1.54 -10.04 29.50
CA PHE A 537 1.65 -10.36 30.93
C PHE A 537 0.54 -9.68 31.72
N VAL A 538 -0.15 -10.44 32.57
CA VAL A 538 -1.21 -9.95 33.46
C VAL A 538 -0.96 -10.47 34.86
N ALA A 539 -0.67 -9.58 35.84
CA ALA A 539 -0.61 -9.92 37.23
C ALA A 539 -1.96 -9.63 37.93
N PHE A 540 -2.35 -10.46 38.87
CA PHE A 540 -3.59 -10.30 39.63
C PHE A 540 -3.45 -10.87 41.07
N THR A 541 -4.30 -10.42 41.96
CA THR A 541 -4.34 -10.93 43.36
C THR A 541 -5.41 -11.99 43.57
N ASP A 542 -6.61 -11.72 43.17
CA ASP A 542 -7.78 -12.60 43.42
C ASP A 542 -8.30 -13.24 42.14
N LYS A 543 -8.59 -12.43 41.12
CA LYS A 543 -9.16 -12.84 39.85
C LYS A 543 -8.70 -11.93 38.73
N ALA A 544 -8.36 -12.51 37.57
CA ALA A 544 -8.19 -11.77 36.33
C ALA A 544 -9.32 -12.15 35.35
N SER A 545 -9.82 -11.17 34.60
CA SER A 545 -10.80 -11.34 33.54
C SER A 545 -10.27 -10.69 32.26
N LEU A 546 -10.02 -11.49 31.24
CA LEU A 546 -9.42 -11.06 29.99
C LEU A 546 -10.47 -11.00 28.88
N GLU A 547 -10.67 -9.79 28.36
CA GLU A 547 -11.60 -9.52 27.26
C GLU A 547 -10.84 -9.29 25.96
N PHE A 548 -11.39 -9.79 24.85
CA PHE A 548 -10.80 -9.68 23.52
C PHE A 548 -11.81 -9.22 22.48
N LYS A 549 -11.32 -8.44 21.52
CA LYS A 549 -12.04 -8.03 20.31
C LYS A 549 -11.13 -8.20 19.11
N THR A 550 -11.68 -8.11 17.92
CA THR A 550 -10.93 -8.10 16.64
C THR A 550 -11.37 -6.91 15.79
N THR A 551 -10.51 -6.42 14.91
CA THR A 551 -10.77 -5.26 14.05
C THR A 551 -11.87 -5.49 13.01
N ARG A 552 -12.21 -6.76 12.73
CA ARG A 552 -13.40 -7.20 12.00
C ARG A 552 -13.89 -8.53 12.59
N PRO A 553 -15.16 -8.93 12.37
CA PRO A 553 -15.67 -10.20 12.88
C PRO A 553 -14.91 -11.41 12.31
N VAL A 554 -14.24 -12.16 13.18
CA VAL A 554 -13.60 -13.45 12.87
C VAL A 554 -13.79 -14.39 14.06
N LYS A 555 -13.79 -15.70 13.80
CA LYS A 555 -13.79 -16.69 14.88
C LYS A 555 -12.49 -16.55 15.68
N VAL A 556 -12.56 -16.54 17.01
CA VAL A 556 -11.42 -16.56 17.92
C VAL A 556 -11.44 -17.85 18.70
N VAL A 557 -10.28 -18.49 18.86
CA VAL A 557 -10.13 -19.72 19.64
C VAL A 557 -8.97 -19.59 20.61
N TYR A 558 -9.04 -20.32 21.73
CA TYR A 558 -8.03 -20.25 22.76
C TYR A 558 -7.81 -21.57 23.50
N THR A 559 -6.66 -21.65 24.19
CA THR A 559 -6.31 -22.68 25.19
C THR A 559 -5.76 -22.00 26.46
N ILE A 560 -5.90 -22.66 27.62
CA ILE A 560 -5.38 -22.16 28.91
C ILE A 560 -4.36 -23.13 29.53
N ASP A 561 -4.04 -24.21 28.84
CA ASP A 561 -3.10 -25.25 29.27
C ASP A 561 -1.72 -25.14 28.59
N GLY A 562 -1.51 -24.04 27.83
CA GLY A 562 -0.25 -23.77 27.13
C GLY A 562 -0.10 -24.50 25.79
N THR A 563 -1.06 -25.31 25.37
CA THR A 563 -1.06 -25.94 24.03
C THR A 563 -1.38 -24.93 22.93
N GLU A 564 -0.94 -25.18 21.68
CA GLU A 564 -1.31 -24.32 20.54
C GLU A 564 -2.78 -24.48 20.18
N PRO A 565 -3.56 -23.38 20.07
CA PRO A 565 -4.94 -23.44 19.62
C PRO A 565 -5.05 -23.96 18.19
N THR A 566 -6.01 -24.85 17.95
CA THR A 566 -6.42 -25.33 16.62
C THR A 566 -7.80 -24.75 16.26
N PRO A 567 -8.27 -24.88 15.03
CA PRO A 567 -9.63 -24.44 14.65
C PRO A 567 -10.75 -25.06 15.50
N GLU A 568 -10.49 -26.21 16.12
CA GLU A 568 -11.41 -26.98 16.98
C GLU A 568 -11.30 -26.62 18.46
N SER A 569 -10.29 -25.83 18.85
CA SER A 569 -10.11 -25.37 20.23
C SER A 569 -11.30 -24.53 20.70
N THR A 570 -11.36 -24.28 22.00
CA THR A 570 -12.46 -23.54 22.64
C THR A 570 -12.68 -22.19 21.96
N ALA A 571 -13.90 -21.97 21.45
CA ALA A 571 -14.27 -20.69 20.85
C ALA A 571 -14.43 -19.60 21.93
N TYR A 572 -13.88 -18.44 21.68
CA TYR A 572 -14.04 -17.27 22.53
C TYR A 572 -15.44 -16.67 22.35
N SER A 573 -16.20 -16.55 23.42
CA SER A 573 -17.56 -15.97 23.42
C SER A 573 -17.83 -15.06 24.62
N ALA A 574 -16.96 -15.08 25.64
CA ALA A 574 -17.08 -14.27 26.84
C ALA A 574 -15.67 -14.05 27.44
N PRO A 575 -15.48 -13.07 28.34
CA PRO A 575 -14.20 -12.84 29.01
C PRO A 575 -13.66 -14.12 29.68
N ILE A 576 -12.36 -14.37 29.52
CA ILE A 576 -11.67 -15.54 30.06
C ILE A 576 -11.18 -15.22 31.48
N GLU A 577 -11.62 -16.06 32.44
CA GLU A 577 -11.34 -15.83 33.85
C GLU A 577 -10.21 -16.72 34.35
N PHE A 578 -9.32 -16.13 35.18
CA PHE A 578 -8.26 -16.83 35.89
C PHE A 578 -8.37 -16.56 37.39
N THR A 579 -8.35 -17.61 38.17
CA THR A 579 -8.23 -17.58 39.64
C THR A 579 -6.89 -18.12 40.13
N GLU A 580 -6.16 -18.81 39.25
CA GLU A 580 -4.81 -19.33 39.43
C GLU A 580 -3.93 -18.90 38.26
N SER A 581 -2.60 -18.92 38.46
CA SER A 581 -1.64 -18.64 37.39
C SER A 581 -1.79 -19.60 36.20
N GLY A 582 -1.61 -19.09 34.99
CA GLY A 582 -1.74 -19.90 33.78
C GLY A 582 -1.15 -19.20 32.54
N VAL A 583 -1.23 -19.88 31.42
CA VAL A 583 -0.81 -19.34 30.12
C VAL A 583 -2.00 -19.43 29.17
N LEU A 584 -2.47 -18.27 28.73
CA LEU A 584 -3.47 -18.16 27.69
C LEU A 584 -2.78 -18.09 26.34
N LYS A 585 -3.14 -18.99 25.40
CA LYS A 585 -2.83 -18.87 23.99
C LYS A 585 -4.11 -18.62 23.21
N ILE A 586 -4.10 -17.60 22.36
CA ILE A 586 -5.30 -17.14 21.66
C ILE A 586 -4.97 -16.69 20.24
N ARG A 587 -5.85 -16.99 19.29
CA ARG A 587 -5.70 -16.63 17.89
C ARG A 587 -7.01 -16.61 17.13
N SER A 588 -7.03 -15.92 16.00
CA SER A 588 -8.18 -15.86 15.08
C SER A 588 -8.15 -17.00 14.06
N VAL A 589 -9.32 -17.40 13.59
CA VAL A 589 -9.53 -18.46 12.57
C VAL A 589 -10.44 -17.93 11.48
N LEU A 590 -9.96 -17.93 10.23
CA LEU A 590 -10.76 -17.59 9.05
C LEU A 590 -11.68 -18.76 8.64
N PRO A 591 -12.74 -18.52 7.86
CA PRO A 591 -13.60 -19.59 7.32
C PRO A 591 -12.85 -20.64 6.47
N SER A 592 -11.70 -20.26 5.89
CA SER A 592 -10.79 -21.19 5.19
C SER A 592 -10.03 -22.15 6.12
N GLY A 593 -10.05 -21.90 7.43
CA GLY A 593 -9.23 -22.60 8.42
C GLY A 593 -7.85 -21.96 8.66
N LYS A 594 -7.45 -20.97 7.86
CA LYS A 594 -6.18 -20.23 8.09
C LYS A 594 -6.29 -19.43 9.38
N MET A 595 -5.21 -19.39 10.13
CA MET A 595 -5.18 -18.81 11.47
C MET A 595 -4.18 -17.63 11.54
N SER A 596 -4.46 -16.66 12.42
CA SER A 596 -3.50 -15.61 12.77
C SER A 596 -2.29 -16.18 13.51
N LYS A 597 -1.28 -15.35 13.74
CA LYS A 597 -0.23 -15.67 14.74
C LYS A 597 -0.88 -15.90 16.09
N THR A 598 -0.31 -16.81 16.89
CA THR A 598 -0.76 -17.05 18.26
C THR A 598 -0.23 -15.96 19.18
N ARG A 599 -1.11 -15.35 19.94
CA ARG A 599 -0.73 -14.54 21.09
C ARG A 599 -0.62 -15.44 22.33
N THR A 600 0.48 -15.28 23.07
CA THR A 600 0.71 -15.97 24.34
C THR A 600 0.69 -14.93 25.45
N ILE A 601 -0.21 -15.10 26.41
CA ILE A 601 -0.37 -14.19 27.54
C ILE A 601 -0.11 -14.97 28.83
N THR A 602 0.92 -14.56 29.57
CA THR A 602 1.20 -15.09 30.91
C THR A 602 0.29 -14.41 31.91
N VAL A 603 -0.46 -15.18 32.65
CA VAL A 603 -1.38 -14.70 33.68
C VAL A 603 -0.87 -15.20 35.03
N GLU A 604 -0.46 -14.31 35.92
CA GLU A 604 0.24 -14.66 37.14
C GLU A 604 -0.47 -14.13 38.39
N LYS A 605 -0.82 -15.06 39.28
CA LYS A 605 -1.39 -14.72 40.59
C LYS A 605 -0.24 -14.31 41.53
N GLN A 606 -0.28 -13.11 42.00
CA GLN A 606 0.76 -12.52 42.84
C GLN A 606 0.19 -12.02 44.14
N ALA A 607 0.90 -12.23 45.22
CA ALA A 607 0.59 -11.55 46.47
C ALA A 607 1.07 -10.09 46.41
N LEU A 608 0.30 -9.20 46.98
CA LEU A 608 0.78 -7.82 47.14
C LEU A 608 2.05 -7.83 48.02
N ALA A 609 3.06 -7.11 47.60
CA ALA A 609 4.21 -6.87 48.44
C ALA A 609 3.75 -6.14 49.73
N PRO A 610 4.31 -6.47 50.90
CA PRO A 610 3.99 -5.75 52.12
C PRO A 610 4.30 -4.25 51.95
N ALA A 611 3.40 -3.41 52.47
CA ALA A 611 3.60 -1.97 52.43
C ALA A 611 4.96 -1.60 53.07
N LYS A 612 5.74 -0.80 52.35
CA LYS A 612 7.02 -0.31 52.83
C LYS A 612 6.77 0.92 53.70
N GLU A 613 7.13 0.88 54.96
CA GLU A 613 7.08 2.10 55.79
C GLU A 613 8.14 3.09 55.32
N VAL A 614 7.67 4.25 54.84
CA VAL A 614 8.53 5.36 54.43
C VAL A 614 8.35 6.49 55.44
N ALA A 615 9.35 6.73 56.23
CA ALA A 615 9.30 7.69 57.36
C ALA A 615 9.06 9.15 56.88
N LYS A 616 9.47 9.50 55.66
CA LYS A 616 9.27 10.82 55.06
C LYS A 616 9.32 10.74 53.54
N THR A 617 8.29 11.25 52.88
CA THR A 617 8.25 11.40 51.41
C THR A 617 8.33 12.87 51.03
N THR A 618 9.01 13.16 49.96
CA THR A 618 8.93 14.43 49.22
C THR A 618 8.17 14.21 47.92
N PRO A 619 7.28 15.15 47.51
CA PRO A 619 6.60 15.02 46.22
C PRO A 619 7.56 15.00 45.03
N GLY A 620 7.37 14.04 44.11
CA GLY A 620 8.15 13.92 42.88
C GLY A 620 8.84 12.58 42.72
N LEU A 621 9.49 12.41 41.56
CA LEU A 621 10.32 11.26 41.23
C LEU A 621 11.78 11.71 41.08
N GLU A 622 12.72 10.92 41.60
CA GLU A 622 14.12 11.08 41.21
C GLU A 622 14.29 10.63 39.79
N MET A 623 14.84 11.51 38.95
CA MET A 623 15.10 11.25 37.56
C MET A 623 16.60 11.27 37.27
N GLN A 624 17.06 10.25 36.56
CA GLN A 624 18.44 10.14 36.09
C GLN A 624 18.40 10.08 34.56
N VAL A 625 19.19 10.91 33.88
CA VAL A 625 19.26 10.97 32.41
C VAL A 625 20.71 10.86 31.97
N THR A 626 20.94 10.08 30.92
CA THR A 626 22.24 10.00 30.24
C THR A 626 22.04 10.06 28.73
N ASP A 627 22.98 10.67 28.03
CA ASP A 627 23.01 10.74 26.58
C ASP A 627 23.68 9.46 26.03
N GLY A 628 23.19 8.96 24.90
CA GLY A 628 23.76 7.81 24.19
C GLY A 628 22.72 6.92 23.54
N MET A 629 23.18 6.05 22.64
CA MET A 629 22.37 5.02 22.02
C MET A 629 22.33 3.76 22.88
N PHE A 630 21.13 3.33 23.25
CA PHE A 630 20.91 2.12 24.04
C PHE A 630 19.94 1.20 23.31
N LEU A 631 20.41 0.03 22.90
CA LEU A 631 19.58 -0.96 22.20
C LEU A 631 18.47 -1.55 23.09
N ASN A 632 18.70 -1.59 24.39
CA ASN A 632 17.72 -2.04 25.38
C ASN A 632 18.12 -1.60 26.81
N SER A 633 17.19 -1.73 27.75
CA SER A 633 17.40 -1.33 29.14
C SER A 633 18.49 -2.12 29.87
N SER A 634 18.88 -3.32 29.42
CA SER A 634 19.93 -4.13 30.08
C SER A 634 21.32 -3.50 29.95
N LYS A 635 21.51 -2.59 28.97
CA LYS A 635 22.76 -1.86 28.77
C LYS A 635 22.93 -0.63 29.69
N LEU A 636 21.91 -0.26 30.45
CA LEU A 636 21.94 0.89 31.34
C LEU A 636 22.85 0.67 32.57
N GLY A 637 23.11 -0.58 32.95
CA GLY A 637 24.04 -0.92 34.02
C GLY A 637 25.50 -0.52 33.75
N ASP A 638 25.89 -0.35 32.51
CA ASP A 638 27.25 0.01 32.11
C ASP A 638 27.49 1.54 32.09
N VAL A 639 26.44 2.33 32.30
CA VAL A 639 26.50 3.80 32.23
C VAL A 639 27.17 4.36 33.50
N LYS A 640 28.26 5.08 33.31
CA LYS A 640 29.06 5.65 34.40
C LYS A 640 28.59 7.02 34.87
N GLU A 641 27.97 7.79 33.98
CA GLU A 641 27.58 9.17 34.34
C GLU A 641 26.07 9.39 34.07
N TRP A 642 25.39 9.83 35.13
CA TRP A 642 23.96 10.16 35.10
C TRP A 642 23.75 11.58 35.62
N LYS A 643 23.03 12.40 34.83
CA LYS A 643 22.52 13.70 35.29
C LYS A 643 21.27 13.45 36.15
N LYS A 644 21.27 13.89 37.40
CA LYS A 644 20.17 13.69 38.35
C LYS A 644 19.33 14.93 38.52
N SER A 645 18.01 14.75 38.58
CA SER A 645 17.03 15.80 38.86
C SER A 645 15.83 15.22 39.60
N VAL A 646 14.99 16.10 40.20
CA VAL A 646 13.68 15.70 40.72
C VAL A 646 12.61 16.32 39.86
N ILE A 647 11.70 15.48 39.36
CA ILE A 647 10.55 15.90 38.58
C ILE A 647 9.26 15.72 39.39
N LYS A 648 8.34 16.67 39.32
CA LYS A 648 7.04 16.61 40.00
C LYS A 648 5.93 16.06 39.11
N ASP A 649 6.12 16.12 37.81
CA ASP A 649 5.19 15.66 36.76
C ASP A 649 5.97 14.90 35.70
N LEU A 650 5.45 13.76 35.24
CA LEU A 650 6.06 12.98 34.13
C LEU A 650 6.22 13.79 32.82
N ARG A 651 5.39 14.79 32.60
CA ARG A 651 5.52 15.73 31.48
C ARG A 651 6.82 16.56 31.54
N GLU A 652 7.41 16.72 32.73
CA GLU A 652 8.69 17.43 32.87
C GLU A 652 9.87 16.63 32.29
N ILE A 653 9.72 15.31 32.05
CA ILE A 653 10.76 14.47 31.42
C ILE A 653 11.24 15.11 30.12
N THR A 654 10.31 15.58 29.30
CA THR A 654 10.64 16.23 28.01
C THR A 654 11.47 17.50 28.20
N SER A 655 11.19 18.30 29.24
CA SER A 655 11.94 19.54 29.51
C SER A 655 13.32 19.27 30.06
N VAL A 656 13.47 18.27 30.94
CA VAL A 656 14.77 17.84 31.50
C VAL A 656 15.66 17.30 30.36
N VAL A 657 15.09 16.50 29.47
CA VAL A 657 15.81 16.00 28.28
C VAL A 657 16.15 17.14 27.32
N LYS A 658 15.26 18.12 27.11
CA LYS A 658 15.52 19.28 26.25
C LYS A 658 16.62 20.21 26.77
N SER A 659 16.93 20.22 28.05
CA SER A 659 17.99 21.06 28.65
C SER A 659 19.40 20.45 28.50
N SER A 660 19.55 19.23 27.99
CA SER A 660 20.87 18.64 27.74
C SER A 660 21.48 19.22 26.45
N GLU A 661 22.76 19.61 26.46
CA GLU A 661 23.43 20.34 25.36
C GLU A 661 23.66 19.55 24.07
N SER A 662 23.36 18.26 24.03
CA SER A 662 23.54 17.40 22.86
C SER A 662 22.46 17.56 21.75
N MET A 663 21.79 18.70 21.64
CA MET A 663 20.54 18.92 20.94
C MET A 663 20.66 19.61 19.59
N ARG A 664 21.47 19.10 18.68
CA ARG A 664 21.30 19.36 17.25
C ARG A 664 21.17 18.01 16.54
N GLY A 665 19.93 17.62 16.20
CA GLY A 665 19.64 16.35 15.54
C GLY A 665 18.88 15.36 16.45
N VAL A 666 18.74 14.13 16.01
CA VAL A 666 18.02 13.06 16.69
C VAL A 666 18.66 12.76 18.04
N LYS A 667 17.89 12.93 19.12
CA LYS A 667 18.37 12.64 20.46
C LYS A 667 18.22 11.19 20.80
N GLN A 668 19.34 10.62 21.17
CA GLN A 668 19.38 9.30 21.77
C GLN A 668 19.75 9.47 23.26
N TYR A 669 18.90 9.02 24.15
CA TYR A 669 19.09 9.12 25.58
C TYR A 669 18.44 7.94 26.31
N ALA A 670 18.86 7.71 27.53
CA ALA A 670 18.12 6.89 28.49
C ALA A 670 17.73 7.70 29.73
N ALA A 671 16.57 7.40 30.27
CA ALA A 671 16.09 8.01 31.51
C ALA A 671 15.55 6.94 32.47
N ILE A 672 15.85 7.10 33.75
CA ILE A 672 15.31 6.26 34.82
C ILE A 672 14.61 7.19 35.79
N ALA A 673 13.33 6.95 36.04
CA ALA A 673 12.55 7.62 37.08
C ALA A 673 12.28 6.65 38.22
N THR A 674 12.62 7.04 39.45
CA THR A 674 12.41 6.22 40.64
C THR A 674 11.61 6.97 41.68
N GLY A 675 10.70 6.27 42.33
CA GLY A 675 9.87 6.81 43.43
C GLY A 675 9.10 5.72 44.13
N TYR A 676 8.29 6.09 45.11
CA TYR A 676 7.42 5.22 45.89
C TYR A 676 5.95 5.53 45.61
#